data_aede844f2e5e34ab02ca9f72494533a3
#
_entry.id   aede844f2e5e34ab02ca9f72494533a3
#
_cell.length_a   1.000
_cell.length_b   1.000
_cell.length_c   1.000
_cell.angle_alpha   90.00
_cell.angle_beta   90.00
_cell.angle_gamma   90.00
#
_symmetry.space_group_name_H-M   'P 1'
#
loop_
_entity.id
_entity.type
_entity.pdbx_description
1 polymer ?
#
loop_
_entity_poly.entity_id
_entity_poly.type
_entity_poly.pdbx_seq_one_letter_code
_entity_poly.pdbx_strand_id
1 'polypeptide(L)'
;MSNDLFSTARIGRYTLRNRFVMAPMTRSRADDDGGVPSGLVAVYYGQRADAGLIITEGTYPSPMGKGYVRTPGIYSAAQIDAWRAVTAAVHARGGRIFLQLMHTGRISHPDLLPGGATPVAPSAIRPAGQVWTASGQQDFVTPRALSTEEVAGVVDEYRSATRHALNAGFDGVELHAASGYLPEQFLSSGTNQRTDGYGGSLANRSRFILEVLAAMTAEAGSDRVGIKISPEMGFNDIVDAAPQETYRYLVEQLAPLKLAYLHVAWSKSGFDYHGVLQPLFGGAYLRGGALTKETAQAAIAEAKADAVVFGSLYLANPDLPQRFLADAPLNAPDRNTFYSPGPDGYIDYPALDASNTTNRALRIHAYGGTDAVQIDRITEPVAAAGEVMICVRAAGVNGLDWKVRDGLLHGAFPLTFPVTLGSELAGEVIALGAGVTGFAIGDRVMGTMGGIGAYADRVAIAAANLTLTPTNLDDVHAAAIPVAALTAWQALFDVGGLTAGQTLLIHGAAGGVGGFAVQFARRAGARVVATARGAHTDYLRSLGAHHVIDYRTTAFHQHVADVDLVLDLVGGTALADSWQVLRAGGRIVSTVAPEILAQIPIGKNGVWFQMHPDQAQLADIVAMVARGDVKVDIAKVAEVADAANAIEKNKIGYGRGKGVIRFA
;
A
#
# COMPACT_ATOMS: atom_id res chain seq x y z
N MET A 1 -8.14 33.09 10.58
CA MET A 1 -7.97 31.92 9.72
C MET A 1 -9.19 31.88 8.82
N SER A 2 -9.01 31.74 7.51
CA SER A 2 -10.15 31.63 6.58
C SER A 2 -10.96 30.37 6.91
N ASN A 3 -12.27 30.53 7.03
CA ASN A 3 -13.16 29.38 7.20
C ASN A 3 -13.51 28.88 5.80
N ASP A 4 -12.73 27.92 5.29
CA ASP A 4 -12.85 27.37 3.94
C ASP A 4 -12.74 25.84 3.95
N LEU A 5 -12.99 25.21 2.79
CA LEU A 5 -12.94 23.75 2.61
C LEU A 5 -11.60 23.12 2.99
N PHE A 6 -10.50 23.88 2.88
CA PHE A 6 -9.13 23.39 3.09
C PHE A 6 -8.64 23.64 4.52
N SER A 7 -9.41 24.41 5.31
CA SER A 7 -9.11 24.63 6.73
C SER A 7 -9.40 23.40 7.57
N THR A 8 -8.70 23.25 8.68
CA THR A 8 -8.91 22.15 9.62
C THR A 8 -10.31 22.21 10.25
N ALA A 9 -10.85 21.05 10.61
CA ALA A 9 -12.10 20.92 11.36
C ALA A 9 -11.95 19.93 12.51
N ARG A 10 -12.68 20.13 13.62
CA ARG A 10 -12.72 19.15 14.70
C ARG A 10 -13.99 18.30 14.58
N ILE A 11 -13.80 16.98 14.46
CA ILE A 11 -14.85 15.99 14.42
C ILE A 11 -14.58 14.97 15.54
N GLY A 12 -15.44 14.96 16.55
CA GLY A 12 -15.21 14.17 17.75
C GLY A 12 -13.85 14.50 18.38
N ARG A 13 -13.01 13.47 18.59
CA ARG A 13 -11.64 13.63 19.11
C ARG A 13 -10.59 14.03 18.08
N TYR A 14 -10.93 13.97 16.79
CA TYR A 14 -9.97 14.15 15.70
C TYR A 14 -9.98 15.57 15.16
N THR A 15 -8.79 16.08 14.83
CA THR A 15 -8.62 17.27 13.99
C THR A 15 -8.38 16.80 12.57
N LEU A 16 -9.33 17.07 11.69
CA LEU A 16 -9.24 16.76 10.28
C LEU A 16 -8.35 17.76 9.56
N ARG A 17 -7.60 17.31 8.53
CA ARG A 17 -6.71 18.15 7.74
C ARG A 17 -7.43 19.14 6.82
N ASN A 18 -8.65 18.84 6.45
CA ASN A 18 -9.56 19.66 5.63
C ASN A 18 -11.02 19.26 5.93
N ARG A 19 -11.98 19.93 5.30
CA ARG A 19 -13.41 19.75 5.52
C ARG A 19 -14.10 18.88 4.48
N PHE A 20 -13.34 18.14 3.67
CA PHE A 20 -13.87 17.16 2.72
C PHE A 20 -14.14 15.85 3.40
N VAL A 21 -15.37 15.35 3.26
CA VAL A 21 -15.75 14.00 3.72
C VAL A 21 -16.14 13.16 2.52
N MET A 22 -15.52 11.98 2.38
CA MET A 22 -15.95 11.00 1.40
C MET A 22 -17.21 10.31 1.90
N ALA A 23 -18.28 10.37 1.10
CA ALA A 23 -19.56 9.76 1.40
C ALA A 23 -19.48 8.22 1.50
N PRO A 24 -20.28 7.60 2.37
CA PRO A 24 -20.49 6.16 2.34
C PRO A 24 -21.26 5.75 1.08
N MET A 25 -20.61 4.97 0.22
CA MET A 25 -21.16 4.54 -1.06
C MET A 25 -20.89 3.05 -1.27
N THR A 26 -21.95 2.24 -1.40
CA THR A 26 -21.81 0.82 -1.78
C THR A 26 -21.15 0.70 -3.13
N ARG A 27 -20.09 -0.15 -3.21
CA ARG A 27 -19.33 -0.35 -4.44
C ARG A 27 -19.33 -1.80 -4.92
N SER A 28 -19.83 -2.73 -4.11
CA SER A 28 -20.00 -4.15 -4.48
C SER A 28 -18.71 -4.83 -4.93
N ARG A 29 -17.60 -4.70 -4.19
CA ARG A 29 -16.28 -5.31 -4.47
C ARG A 29 -15.78 -6.24 -3.35
N ALA A 30 -16.61 -6.57 -2.37
CA ALA A 30 -16.33 -7.68 -1.46
C ALA A 30 -16.54 -9.03 -2.16
N ASP A 31 -16.08 -10.12 -1.58
CA ASP A 31 -16.38 -11.45 -2.12
C ASP A 31 -17.88 -11.80 -2.01
N ASP A 32 -18.33 -12.72 -2.82
CA ASP A 32 -19.75 -13.11 -2.84
C ASP A 32 -20.13 -14.03 -1.66
N ASP A 33 -19.23 -14.92 -1.23
CA ASP A 33 -19.54 -15.96 -0.25
C ASP A 33 -19.41 -15.49 1.19
N GLY A 34 -18.38 -14.76 1.51
CA GLY A 34 -18.09 -14.34 2.89
C GLY A 34 -18.29 -12.85 3.18
N GLY A 35 -18.50 -12.01 2.16
CA GLY A 35 -18.52 -10.54 2.31
C GLY A 35 -17.20 -10.00 2.85
N VAL A 36 -16.08 -10.62 2.48
CA VAL A 36 -14.74 -10.19 2.85
C VAL A 36 -14.28 -9.10 1.87
N PRO A 37 -13.83 -7.92 2.36
CA PRO A 37 -13.28 -6.90 1.49
C PRO A 37 -12.13 -7.44 0.63
N SER A 38 -12.19 -7.24 -0.69
CA SER A 38 -11.11 -7.64 -1.59
C SER A 38 -9.90 -6.70 -1.45
N GLY A 39 -8.72 -7.09 -1.95
CA GLY A 39 -7.53 -6.25 -1.97
C GLY A 39 -7.73 -4.90 -2.69
N LEU A 40 -8.66 -4.84 -3.65
CA LEU A 40 -9.02 -3.59 -4.33
C LEU A 40 -9.60 -2.53 -3.38
N VAL A 41 -10.25 -2.95 -2.29
CA VAL A 41 -10.87 -2.03 -1.30
C VAL A 41 -9.80 -1.21 -0.58
N ALA A 42 -8.66 -1.82 -0.24
CA ALA A 42 -7.53 -1.12 0.37
C ALA A 42 -6.93 -0.07 -0.58
N VAL A 43 -6.77 -0.42 -1.85
CA VAL A 43 -6.30 0.53 -2.89
C VAL A 43 -7.29 1.69 -3.03
N TYR A 44 -8.59 1.40 -3.15
CA TYR A 44 -9.65 2.38 -3.34
C TYR A 44 -9.69 3.45 -2.25
N TYR A 45 -9.72 3.02 -0.98
CA TYR A 45 -9.74 3.97 0.14
C TYR A 45 -8.38 4.63 0.35
N GLY A 46 -7.28 3.91 0.13
CA GLY A 46 -5.92 4.47 0.17
C GLY A 46 -5.72 5.61 -0.83
N GLN A 47 -6.23 5.50 -2.07
CA GLN A 47 -6.19 6.57 -3.07
C GLN A 47 -6.90 7.86 -2.62
N ARG A 48 -7.89 7.75 -1.73
CA ARG A 48 -8.76 8.84 -1.25
C ARG A 48 -8.39 9.35 0.15
N ALA A 49 -7.23 8.94 0.68
CA ALA A 49 -6.78 9.29 2.01
C ALA A 49 -6.52 10.80 2.24
N ASP A 50 -6.52 11.60 1.19
CA ASP A 50 -6.46 13.08 1.26
C ASP A 50 -7.75 13.72 1.78
N ALA A 51 -8.87 12.98 1.82
CA ALA A 51 -10.06 13.41 2.50
C ALA A 51 -9.77 13.74 3.96
N GLY A 52 -10.43 14.76 4.51
CA GLY A 52 -10.42 15.00 5.94
C GLY A 52 -10.98 13.81 6.72
N LEU A 53 -12.04 13.19 6.20
CA LEU A 53 -12.60 11.95 6.72
C LEU A 53 -13.14 11.09 5.58
N ILE A 54 -12.86 9.79 5.64
CA ILE A 54 -13.51 8.77 4.81
C ILE A 54 -14.58 8.07 5.65
N ILE A 55 -15.80 7.93 5.11
CA ILE A 55 -16.81 7.03 5.66
C ILE A 55 -16.96 5.90 4.65
N THR A 56 -16.78 4.64 5.10
CA THR A 56 -16.81 3.49 4.19
C THR A 56 -18.20 3.22 3.65
N GLU A 57 -18.27 2.39 2.61
CA GLU A 57 -19.53 1.79 2.18
C GLU A 57 -20.25 1.08 3.32
N GLY A 58 -21.60 0.97 3.20
CA GLY A 58 -22.42 0.28 4.18
C GLY A 58 -21.96 -1.16 4.41
N THR A 59 -21.59 -1.45 5.65
CA THR A 59 -21.00 -2.72 6.10
C THR A 59 -21.96 -3.39 7.06
N TYR A 60 -22.38 -4.63 6.78
CA TYR A 60 -23.40 -5.29 7.61
C TYR A 60 -22.80 -5.83 8.92
N PRO A 61 -23.51 -5.59 10.07
CA PRO A 61 -23.04 -5.95 11.40
C PRO A 61 -23.16 -7.46 11.69
N SER A 62 -24.05 -8.15 11.01
CA SER A 62 -24.33 -9.58 11.15
C SER A 62 -24.78 -10.18 9.81
N PRO A 63 -24.81 -11.51 9.65
CA PRO A 63 -25.27 -12.15 8.43
C PRO A 63 -26.67 -11.73 7.99
N MET A 64 -27.58 -11.44 8.94
CA MET A 64 -28.94 -11.00 8.66
C MET A 64 -29.02 -9.54 8.20
N GLY A 65 -27.96 -8.77 8.32
CA GLY A 65 -27.89 -7.38 7.88
C GLY A 65 -27.61 -7.19 6.39
N LYS A 66 -27.26 -8.25 5.64
CA LYS A 66 -26.91 -8.19 4.22
C LYS A 66 -28.13 -7.93 3.34
N GLY A 67 -28.04 -6.96 2.43
CA GLY A 67 -29.11 -6.61 1.49
C GLY A 67 -28.71 -6.53 0.04
N TYR A 68 -27.42 -6.68 -0.30
CA TYR A 68 -26.92 -6.57 -1.65
C TYR A 68 -25.77 -7.55 -1.92
N VAL A 69 -25.57 -7.91 -3.19
CA VAL A 69 -24.43 -8.75 -3.62
C VAL A 69 -23.10 -8.03 -3.40
N ARG A 70 -22.08 -8.79 -3.08
CA ARG A 70 -20.69 -8.30 -2.92
C ARG A 70 -20.52 -7.08 -2.01
N THR A 71 -21.36 -6.96 -0.96
CA THR A 71 -21.19 -5.97 0.09
C THR A 71 -20.39 -6.56 1.24
N PRO A 72 -19.57 -5.76 1.94
CA PRO A 72 -18.74 -6.25 3.03
C PRO A 72 -19.50 -6.38 4.36
N GLY A 73 -19.02 -7.30 5.20
CA GLY A 73 -19.45 -7.44 6.61
C GLY A 73 -18.32 -7.10 7.58
N ILE A 74 -18.64 -7.14 8.91
CA ILE A 74 -17.69 -6.89 10.01
C ILE A 74 -17.93 -7.82 11.20
N TYR A 75 -18.37 -9.05 11.00
CA TYR A 75 -18.68 -9.99 12.07
C TYR A 75 -17.78 -11.22 12.12
N SER A 76 -17.02 -11.53 11.06
CA SER A 76 -16.10 -12.67 11.00
C SER A 76 -14.64 -12.24 11.13
N ALA A 77 -13.77 -13.16 11.57
CA ALA A 77 -12.34 -12.90 11.67
C ALA A 77 -11.72 -12.51 10.30
N ALA A 78 -12.10 -13.21 9.22
CA ALA A 78 -11.62 -12.93 7.87
C ALA A 78 -11.99 -11.50 7.40
N GLN A 79 -13.22 -11.04 7.71
CA GLN A 79 -13.65 -9.69 7.42
C GLN A 79 -12.85 -8.65 8.21
N ILE A 80 -12.62 -8.89 9.50
CA ILE A 80 -11.84 -8.00 10.37
C ILE A 80 -10.41 -7.87 9.86
N ASP A 81 -9.78 -8.99 9.49
CA ASP A 81 -8.40 -9.01 8.97
C ASP A 81 -8.29 -8.27 7.63
N ALA A 82 -9.25 -8.46 6.73
CA ALA A 82 -9.28 -7.74 5.45
C ALA A 82 -9.46 -6.22 5.66
N TRP A 83 -10.31 -5.82 6.61
CA TRP A 83 -10.49 -4.41 6.96
C TRP A 83 -9.24 -3.79 7.59
N ARG A 84 -8.38 -4.56 8.30
CA ARG A 84 -7.07 -4.05 8.79
C ARG A 84 -6.17 -3.57 7.66
N ALA A 85 -6.13 -4.28 6.53
CA ALA A 85 -5.38 -3.83 5.36
C ALA A 85 -5.89 -2.50 4.81
N VAL A 86 -7.23 -2.30 4.85
CA VAL A 86 -7.86 -1.05 4.40
C VAL A 86 -7.50 0.13 5.31
N THR A 87 -7.66 -0.03 6.62
CA THR A 87 -7.34 1.02 7.59
C THR A 87 -5.85 1.37 7.57
N ALA A 88 -4.98 0.36 7.47
CA ALA A 88 -3.53 0.55 7.33
C ALA A 88 -3.18 1.36 6.07
N ALA A 89 -3.79 1.06 4.91
CA ALA A 89 -3.54 1.79 3.67
C ALA A 89 -3.95 3.28 3.75
N VAL A 90 -5.05 3.58 4.46
CA VAL A 90 -5.49 4.96 4.69
C VAL A 90 -4.59 5.68 5.69
N HIS A 91 -4.26 5.03 6.81
CA HIS A 91 -3.42 5.61 7.86
C HIS A 91 -1.98 5.84 7.41
N ALA A 92 -1.41 4.98 6.56
CA ALA A 92 -0.08 5.17 5.97
C ALA A 92 0.03 6.49 5.19
N ARG A 93 -1.10 7.02 4.69
CA ARG A 93 -1.19 8.32 4.02
C ARG A 93 -1.70 9.45 4.94
N GLY A 94 -1.79 9.17 6.25
CA GLY A 94 -2.26 10.11 7.28
C GLY A 94 -3.75 10.42 7.20
N GLY A 95 -4.56 9.61 6.50
CA GLY A 95 -6.01 9.75 6.40
C GLY A 95 -6.74 9.30 7.66
N ARG A 96 -8.04 9.62 7.73
CA ARG A 96 -8.96 9.16 8.79
C ARG A 96 -10.12 8.40 8.16
N ILE A 97 -10.53 7.28 8.78
CA ILE A 97 -11.55 6.40 8.22
C ILE A 97 -12.50 5.88 9.29
N PHE A 98 -13.81 6.07 9.08
CA PHE A 98 -14.91 5.54 9.89
C PHE A 98 -15.63 4.44 9.12
N LEU A 99 -16.03 3.39 9.81
CA LEU A 99 -16.85 2.31 9.22
C LEU A 99 -18.33 2.65 9.33
N GLN A 100 -19.08 2.63 8.22
CA GLN A 100 -20.53 2.75 8.28
C GLN A 100 -21.18 1.39 8.57
N LEU A 101 -21.89 1.26 9.69
CA LEU A 101 -22.65 0.07 10.06
C LEU A 101 -24.06 0.15 9.47
N MET A 102 -24.42 -0.82 8.63
CA MET A 102 -25.65 -0.85 7.86
C MET A 102 -26.35 -2.21 7.97
N HIS A 103 -27.48 -2.28 8.62
CA HIS A 103 -28.40 -3.43 8.57
C HIS A 103 -29.58 -3.07 7.67
N THR A 104 -29.74 -3.77 6.56
CA THR A 104 -30.70 -3.38 5.51
C THR A 104 -32.16 -3.66 5.87
N GLY A 105 -32.40 -4.49 6.88
CA GLY A 105 -33.76 -4.81 7.32
C GLY A 105 -34.57 -5.49 6.21
N ARG A 106 -35.73 -4.94 5.88
CA ARG A 106 -36.64 -5.45 4.83
C ARG A 106 -36.09 -5.30 3.42
N ILE A 107 -35.02 -4.51 3.24
CA ILE A 107 -34.37 -4.31 1.94
C ILE A 107 -33.32 -5.40 1.74
N SER A 108 -33.82 -6.62 1.55
CA SER A 108 -33.04 -7.84 1.34
C SER A 108 -33.89 -8.92 0.66
N HIS A 109 -33.29 -10.07 0.39
CA HIS A 109 -33.95 -11.23 -0.21
C HIS A 109 -33.39 -12.52 0.41
N PRO A 110 -34.17 -13.63 0.49
CA PRO A 110 -33.68 -14.91 0.98
C PRO A 110 -32.39 -15.40 0.29
N ASP A 111 -32.21 -15.14 -0.99
CA ASP A 111 -30.99 -15.49 -1.75
C ASP A 111 -29.71 -14.79 -1.27
N LEU A 112 -29.85 -13.74 -0.46
CA LEU A 112 -28.72 -12.97 0.10
C LEU A 112 -28.42 -13.33 1.55
N LEU A 113 -29.32 -14.07 2.19
CA LEU A 113 -29.30 -14.36 3.62
C LEU A 113 -28.96 -15.83 3.92
N PRO A 114 -28.34 -16.12 5.06
CA PRO A 114 -27.93 -17.47 5.43
C PRO A 114 -29.11 -18.45 5.38
N GLY A 115 -28.92 -19.59 4.73
CA GLY A 115 -29.92 -20.66 4.65
C GLY A 115 -31.26 -20.27 4.02
N GLY A 116 -31.29 -19.18 3.23
CA GLY A 116 -32.54 -18.69 2.62
C GLY A 116 -33.48 -18.01 3.62
N ALA A 117 -32.95 -17.45 4.69
CA ALA A 117 -33.76 -16.83 5.76
C ALA A 117 -34.60 -15.66 5.24
N THR A 118 -35.78 -15.49 5.80
CA THR A 118 -36.64 -14.33 5.50
C THR A 118 -36.03 -13.06 6.10
N PRO A 119 -35.90 -11.94 5.34
CA PRO A 119 -35.49 -10.64 5.89
C PRO A 119 -36.29 -10.22 7.09
N VAL A 120 -35.68 -9.45 8.00
CA VAL A 120 -36.34 -8.97 9.22
C VAL A 120 -36.63 -7.48 9.14
N ALA A 121 -37.68 -7.04 9.88
CA ALA A 121 -38.08 -5.64 9.91
C ALA A 121 -38.82 -5.34 11.23
N PRO A 122 -39.14 -4.06 11.57
CA PRO A 122 -40.04 -3.74 12.70
C PRO A 122 -41.43 -4.32 12.52
N SER A 123 -41.92 -4.37 11.29
CA SER A 123 -43.24 -4.89 10.94
C SER A 123 -43.23 -5.65 9.62
N ALA A 124 -44.13 -6.62 9.40
CA ALA A 124 -44.18 -7.46 8.19
C ALA A 124 -44.80 -6.69 7.01
N ILE A 125 -44.11 -5.62 6.56
CA ILE A 125 -44.55 -4.75 5.45
C ILE A 125 -43.58 -4.91 4.31
N ARG A 126 -44.03 -5.54 3.21
CA ARG A 126 -43.24 -5.73 1.99
C ARG A 126 -42.92 -4.36 1.32
N PRO A 127 -41.67 -4.03 1.04
CA PRO A 127 -41.35 -2.85 0.26
C PRO A 127 -41.70 -3.01 -1.22
N ALA A 128 -42.00 -1.95 -1.91
CA ALA A 128 -42.10 -1.93 -3.36
C ALA A 128 -40.72 -2.03 -4.02
N GLY A 129 -40.65 -2.61 -5.22
CA GLY A 129 -39.44 -2.70 -6.02
C GLY A 129 -38.73 -4.05 -5.96
N GLN A 130 -37.47 -4.05 -6.38
CA GLN A 130 -36.66 -5.25 -6.61
C GLN A 130 -35.25 -5.07 -6.07
N VAL A 131 -34.57 -6.19 -5.83
CA VAL A 131 -33.17 -6.25 -5.42
C VAL A 131 -32.36 -7.19 -6.33
N TRP A 132 -31.09 -6.87 -6.56
CA TRP A 132 -30.18 -7.73 -7.27
C TRP A 132 -29.64 -8.84 -6.36
N THR A 133 -29.79 -10.09 -6.79
CA THR A 133 -29.23 -11.29 -6.17
C THR A 133 -28.28 -12.00 -7.15
N ALA A 134 -27.65 -13.09 -6.72
CA ALA A 134 -26.85 -13.94 -7.64
C ALA A 134 -27.68 -14.51 -8.78
N SER A 135 -29.00 -14.69 -8.57
CA SER A 135 -29.96 -15.17 -9.58
C SER A 135 -30.54 -14.05 -10.46
N GLY A 136 -29.99 -12.83 -10.36
CA GLY A 136 -30.48 -11.65 -11.07
C GLY A 136 -31.42 -10.79 -10.21
N GLN A 137 -32.25 -9.99 -10.87
CA GLN A 137 -33.18 -9.07 -10.21
C GLN A 137 -34.40 -9.83 -9.68
N GLN A 138 -34.67 -9.70 -8.38
CA GLN A 138 -35.76 -10.38 -7.68
C GLN A 138 -36.68 -9.37 -6.98
N ASP A 139 -37.97 -9.66 -6.92
CA ASP A 139 -38.92 -8.86 -6.14
C ASP A 139 -38.63 -8.98 -4.66
N PHE A 140 -38.75 -7.89 -3.91
CA PHE A 140 -38.69 -7.97 -2.45
C PHE A 140 -39.76 -8.93 -1.91
N VAL A 141 -39.46 -9.61 -0.81
CA VAL A 141 -40.40 -10.45 -0.09
C VAL A 141 -40.98 -9.73 1.11
N THR A 142 -42.12 -10.22 1.65
CA THR A 142 -42.62 -9.73 2.91
C THR A 142 -41.67 -10.13 4.05
N PRO A 143 -41.08 -9.18 4.78
CA PRO A 143 -40.17 -9.48 5.88
C PRO A 143 -40.93 -10.09 7.08
N ARG A 144 -40.18 -10.77 7.93
CA ARG A 144 -40.65 -11.19 9.25
C ARG A 144 -40.48 -10.03 10.26
N ALA A 145 -41.52 -9.76 11.05
CA ALA A 145 -41.41 -8.81 12.14
C ALA A 145 -40.49 -9.38 13.24
N LEU A 146 -39.56 -8.56 13.75
CA LEU A 146 -38.72 -8.88 14.91
C LEU A 146 -39.58 -8.96 16.18
N SER A 147 -39.37 -9.95 17.05
CA SER A 147 -39.90 -9.92 18.40
C SER A 147 -39.21 -8.84 19.24
N THR A 148 -39.76 -8.51 20.41
CA THR A 148 -39.14 -7.54 21.32
C THR A 148 -37.78 -8.01 21.83
N GLU A 149 -37.63 -9.31 22.08
CA GLU A 149 -36.39 -9.94 22.51
C GLU A 149 -35.34 -9.95 21.36
N GLU A 150 -35.77 -10.19 20.13
CA GLU A 150 -34.87 -10.16 18.94
C GLU A 150 -34.33 -8.75 18.66
N VAL A 151 -35.11 -7.70 18.97
CA VAL A 151 -34.62 -6.31 18.82
C VAL A 151 -33.39 -6.06 19.70
N ALA A 152 -33.37 -6.57 20.93
CA ALA A 152 -32.22 -6.49 21.82
C ALA A 152 -31.01 -7.24 21.25
N GLY A 153 -31.23 -8.40 20.58
CA GLY A 153 -30.20 -9.14 19.88
C GLY A 153 -29.55 -8.34 18.73
N VAL A 154 -30.37 -7.64 17.95
CA VAL A 154 -29.86 -6.76 16.86
C VAL A 154 -29.06 -5.58 17.45
N VAL A 155 -29.43 -5.01 18.58
CA VAL A 155 -28.66 -3.98 19.30
C VAL A 155 -27.25 -4.53 19.66
N ASP A 156 -27.19 -5.78 20.14
CA ASP A 156 -25.91 -6.44 20.47
C ASP A 156 -25.04 -6.75 19.24
N GLU A 157 -25.67 -7.01 18.09
CA GLU A 157 -24.94 -7.14 16.83
C GLU A 157 -24.21 -5.83 16.48
N TYR A 158 -24.85 -4.67 16.61
CA TYR A 158 -24.22 -3.36 16.40
C TYR A 158 -23.11 -3.09 17.42
N ARG A 159 -23.28 -3.46 18.69
CA ARG A 159 -22.22 -3.39 19.72
C ARG A 159 -21.00 -4.20 19.30
N SER A 160 -21.21 -5.46 18.92
CA SER A 160 -20.15 -6.38 18.51
C SER A 160 -19.45 -5.89 17.25
N ALA A 161 -20.20 -5.42 16.25
CA ALA A 161 -19.66 -4.85 15.01
C ALA A 161 -18.81 -3.60 15.27
N THR A 162 -19.22 -2.76 16.22
CA THR A 162 -18.44 -1.60 16.67
C THR A 162 -17.09 -2.02 17.23
N ARG A 163 -17.06 -3.01 18.13
CA ARG A 163 -15.81 -3.59 18.67
C ARG A 163 -14.93 -4.16 17.58
N HIS A 164 -15.50 -4.88 16.62
CA HIS A 164 -14.76 -5.45 15.48
C HIS A 164 -14.18 -4.36 14.60
N ALA A 165 -14.90 -3.28 14.33
CA ALA A 165 -14.40 -2.13 13.59
C ALA A 165 -13.18 -1.49 14.28
N LEU A 166 -13.24 -1.29 15.61
CA LEU A 166 -12.10 -0.78 16.37
C LEU A 166 -10.90 -1.74 16.32
N ASN A 167 -11.13 -3.05 16.40
CA ASN A 167 -10.10 -4.09 16.28
C ASN A 167 -9.49 -4.15 14.87
N ALA A 168 -10.25 -3.76 13.84
CA ALA A 168 -9.77 -3.60 12.49
C ALA A 168 -9.02 -2.27 12.24
N GLY A 169 -8.87 -1.42 13.27
CA GLY A 169 -8.10 -0.18 13.19
C GLY A 169 -8.89 1.05 12.75
N PHE A 170 -10.23 1.00 12.63
CA PHE A 170 -11.01 2.18 12.27
C PHE A 170 -10.92 3.27 13.35
N ASP A 171 -10.87 4.52 12.91
CA ASP A 171 -10.88 5.70 13.79
C ASP A 171 -12.22 5.85 14.53
N GLY A 172 -13.31 5.37 13.94
CA GLY A 172 -14.65 5.39 14.52
C GLY A 172 -15.68 4.66 13.65
N VAL A 173 -16.96 4.81 14.00
CA VAL A 173 -18.06 4.17 13.29
C VAL A 173 -19.19 5.17 13.04
N GLU A 174 -19.98 4.93 11.98
CA GLU A 174 -21.20 5.69 11.67
C GLU A 174 -22.40 4.74 11.68
N LEU A 175 -23.44 5.05 12.42
CA LEU A 175 -24.75 4.37 12.31
C LEU A 175 -25.47 4.83 11.05
N HIS A 176 -25.80 3.90 10.16
CA HIS A 176 -26.64 4.18 9.01
C HIS A 176 -28.14 4.16 9.39
N ALA A 177 -28.67 5.31 9.78
CA ALA A 177 -30.08 5.50 10.12
C ALA A 177 -30.83 6.28 9.02
N ALA A 178 -30.58 5.91 7.76
CA ALA A 178 -31.02 6.63 6.57
C ALA A 178 -31.42 5.66 5.45
N SER A 179 -31.95 6.18 4.35
CA SER A 179 -32.16 5.48 3.07
C SER A 179 -33.07 4.25 3.14
N GLY A 180 -33.97 4.21 4.13
CA GLY A 180 -34.96 3.14 4.28
C GLY A 180 -34.40 1.84 4.87
N TYR A 181 -33.23 1.86 5.54
CA TYR A 181 -32.66 0.69 6.21
C TYR A 181 -33.19 0.52 7.65
N LEU A 182 -32.82 -0.55 8.31
CA LEU A 182 -33.46 -1.01 9.53
C LEU A 182 -33.67 0.08 10.61
N PRO A 183 -32.68 0.93 10.95
CA PRO A 183 -32.89 1.98 11.92
C PRO A 183 -33.98 2.99 11.49
N GLU A 184 -33.99 3.40 10.22
CA GLU A 184 -35.04 4.29 9.70
C GLU A 184 -36.40 3.58 9.56
N GLN A 185 -36.41 2.25 9.31
CA GLN A 185 -37.65 1.45 9.32
C GLN A 185 -38.31 1.45 10.69
N PHE A 186 -37.53 1.44 11.77
CA PHE A 186 -38.09 1.61 13.13
C PHE A 186 -38.62 3.03 13.38
N LEU A 187 -37.92 4.04 12.86
CA LEU A 187 -38.26 5.44 13.06
C LEU A 187 -39.53 5.86 12.31
N SER A 188 -39.71 5.38 11.10
CA SER A 188 -40.79 5.79 10.19
C SER A 188 -42.13 5.13 10.52
N SER A 189 -43.18 5.93 10.61
CA SER A 189 -44.57 5.45 10.88
C SER A 189 -45.13 4.56 9.78
N GLY A 190 -44.72 4.72 8.53
CA GLY A 190 -45.17 3.91 7.39
C GLY A 190 -44.59 2.49 7.37
N THR A 191 -43.48 2.26 8.05
CA THR A 191 -42.81 0.96 8.11
C THR A 191 -42.81 0.30 9.48
N ASN A 192 -43.20 1.05 10.52
CA ASN A 192 -43.31 0.57 11.90
C ASN A 192 -44.74 0.68 12.42
N GLN A 193 -45.43 -0.44 12.41
CA GLN A 193 -46.79 -0.59 12.91
C GLN A 193 -46.84 -1.41 14.22
N ARG A 194 -45.75 -1.42 14.98
CA ARG A 194 -45.65 -2.12 16.27
C ARG A 194 -46.49 -1.44 17.30
N THR A 195 -46.98 -2.26 18.25
CA THR A 195 -47.82 -1.80 19.41
C THR A 195 -47.10 -1.96 20.76
N ASP A 196 -45.82 -2.42 20.71
CA ASP A 196 -44.96 -2.56 21.89
C ASP A 196 -44.11 -1.31 22.14
N GLY A 197 -43.08 -1.43 22.99
CA GLY A 197 -42.16 -0.34 23.33
C GLY A 197 -41.34 0.24 22.20
N TYR A 198 -41.39 -0.35 20.98
CA TYR A 198 -40.65 0.10 19.79
C TYR A 198 -41.56 0.70 18.71
N GLY A 199 -42.87 0.85 18.96
CA GLY A 199 -43.84 1.38 18.00
C GLY A 199 -44.79 2.41 18.54
N GLY A 200 -45.63 3.00 17.68
CA GLY A 200 -46.64 4.01 18.02
C GLY A 200 -46.01 5.41 18.18
N SER A 201 -45.71 5.82 19.41
CA SER A 201 -45.21 7.17 19.72
C SER A 201 -43.81 7.44 19.12
N LEU A 202 -43.47 8.74 18.92
CA LEU A 202 -42.13 9.16 18.50
C LEU A 202 -41.03 8.62 19.42
N ALA A 203 -41.27 8.63 20.73
CA ALA A 203 -40.36 8.09 21.73
C ALA A 203 -40.07 6.61 21.50
N ASN A 204 -41.10 5.80 21.24
CA ASN A 204 -40.94 4.38 20.98
C ASN A 204 -40.30 4.09 19.64
N ARG A 205 -40.68 4.79 18.57
CA ARG A 205 -40.08 4.60 17.25
C ARG A 205 -38.60 5.01 17.20
N SER A 206 -38.20 6.00 17.99
CA SER A 206 -36.78 6.42 18.11
C SER A 206 -35.95 5.51 19.01
N ARG A 207 -36.60 4.69 19.86
CA ARG A 207 -35.95 3.86 20.90
C ARG A 207 -34.86 2.97 20.32
N PHE A 208 -35.14 2.26 19.22
CA PHE A 208 -34.16 1.37 18.60
C PHE A 208 -32.86 2.12 18.21
N ILE A 209 -32.98 3.27 17.55
CA ILE A 209 -31.80 4.11 17.17
C ILE A 209 -31.03 4.52 18.42
N LEU A 210 -31.71 4.96 19.48
CA LEU A 210 -31.08 5.43 20.72
C LEU A 210 -30.37 4.29 21.47
N GLU A 211 -30.97 3.09 21.53
CA GLU A 211 -30.35 1.90 22.12
C GLU A 211 -29.13 1.41 21.34
N VAL A 212 -29.20 1.39 20.00
CA VAL A 212 -28.06 1.08 19.15
C VAL A 212 -26.93 2.08 19.39
N LEU A 213 -27.20 3.39 19.39
CA LEU A 213 -26.20 4.41 19.67
C LEU A 213 -25.60 4.29 21.08
N ALA A 214 -26.44 3.98 22.09
CA ALA A 214 -25.96 3.72 23.45
C ALA A 214 -24.98 2.52 23.48
N ALA A 215 -25.32 1.44 22.77
CA ALA A 215 -24.45 0.26 22.66
C ALA A 215 -23.13 0.58 21.92
N MET A 216 -23.19 1.32 20.80
CA MET A 216 -22.02 1.72 20.03
C MET A 216 -21.11 2.69 20.81
N THR A 217 -21.70 3.66 21.52
CA THR A 217 -20.93 4.65 22.31
C THR A 217 -20.32 4.02 23.56
N ALA A 218 -20.93 3.01 24.14
CA ALA A 218 -20.34 2.24 25.24
C ALA A 218 -19.06 1.51 24.82
N GLU A 219 -18.97 1.05 23.56
CA GLU A 219 -17.76 0.38 23.03
C GLU A 219 -16.70 1.37 22.54
N ALA A 220 -17.09 2.42 21.82
CA ALA A 220 -16.14 3.30 21.11
C ALA A 220 -15.85 4.64 21.82
N GLY A 221 -16.73 5.08 22.72
CA GLY A 221 -16.84 6.46 23.17
C GLY A 221 -17.66 7.30 22.20
N SER A 222 -18.44 8.26 22.71
CA SER A 222 -19.34 9.07 21.90
C SER A 222 -18.62 9.89 20.83
N ASP A 223 -17.40 10.32 21.11
CA ASP A 223 -16.54 11.10 20.22
C ASP A 223 -15.93 10.30 19.06
N ARG A 224 -16.28 9.00 18.92
CA ARG A 224 -15.94 8.11 17.80
C ARG A 224 -17.18 7.51 17.12
N VAL A 225 -18.37 7.94 17.47
CA VAL A 225 -19.62 7.45 16.88
C VAL A 225 -20.34 8.60 16.19
N GLY A 226 -20.57 8.48 14.88
CA GLY A 226 -21.43 9.35 14.10
C GLY A 226 -22.76 8.68 13.77
N ILE A 227 -23.73 9.47 13.32
CA ILE A 227 -25.00 8.97 12.79
C ILE A 227 -25.33 9.68 11.48
N LYS A 228 -25.81 8.90 10.48
CA LYS A 228 -26.36 9.41 9.22
C LYS A 228 -27.87 9.26 9.19
N ILE A 229 -28.58 10.35 8.87
CA ILE A 229 -30.02 10.41 8.63
C ILE A 229 -30.34 10.98 7.24
N SER A 230 -31.54 10.67 6.71
CA SER A 230 -31.96 11.12 5.39
C SER A 230 -33.44 11.56 5.36
N PRO A 231 -33.78 12.71 5.94
CA PRO A 231 -35.16 13.18 6.01
C PRO A 231 -35.80 13.25 4.60
N GLU A 232 -36.95 12.59 4.41
CA GLU A 232 -37.75 12.61 3.19
C GLU A 232 -36.98 12.28 1.89
N MET A 233 -35.96 11.42 1.95
CA MET A 233 -35.23 10.98 0.76
C MET A 233 -36.13 10.17 -0.19
N GLY A 234 -37.12 9.46 0.32
CA GLY A 234 -38.05 8.63 -0.44
C GLY A 234 -37.37 7.49 -1.19
N PHE A 235 -36.35 6.87 -0.59
CA PHE A 235 -35.61 5.72 -1.10
C PHE A 235 -36.05 4.45 -0.38
N ASN A 236 -36.07 3.27 -1.06
CA ASN A 236 -36.47 2.00 -0.47
C ASN A 236 -37.89 2.00 0.15
N ASP A 237 -38.80 2.71 -0.48
CA ASP A 237 -40.21 2.76 -0.10
C ASP A 237 -40.42 3.17 1.36
N ILE A 238 -39.62 4.11 1.87
CA ILE A 238 -39.74 4.69 3.20
C ILE A 238 -40.68 5.90 3.16
N VAL A 239 -41.66 5.90 4.03
CA VAL A 239 -42.64 7.00 4.15
C VAL A 239 -42.97 7.23 5.65
N ASP A 240 -42.86 8.46 6.12
CA ASP A 240 -43.28 8.89 7.43
C ASP A 240 -44.45 9.89 7.32
N ALA A 241 -45.43 9.78 8.19
CA ALA A 241 -46.61 10.64 8.19
C ALA A 241 -46.33 12.08 8.64
N ALA A 242 -45.31 12.28 9.47
CA ALA A 242 -44.92 13.57 10.04
C ALA A 242 -43.39 13.70 10.10
N PRO A 243 -42.67 13.69 8.94
CA PRO A 243 -41.23 13.57 8.95
C PRO A 243 -40.52 14.75 9.62
N GLN A 244 -41.04 15.97 9.51
CA GLN A 244 -40.45 17.14 10.18
C GLN A 244 -40.47 16.99 11.72
N GLU A 245 -41.56 16.51 12.31
CA GLU A 245 -41.66 16.25 13.75
C GLU A 245 -40.75 15.07 14.14
N THR A 246 -40.76 14.01 13.34
CA THR A 246 -40.00 12.79 13.60
C THR A 246 -38.50 13.07 13.68
N TYR A 247 -37.95 13.76 12.67
CA TYR A 247 -36.51 14.05 12.65
C TYR A 247 -36.11 15.16 13.64
N ARG A 248 -37.00 16.14 13.88
CA ARG A 248 -36.78 17.13 14.95
C ARG A 248 -36.66 16.43 16.30
N TYR A 249 -37.67 15.60 16.66
CA TYR A 249 -37.65 14.84 17.89
C TYR A 249 -36.39 13.97 18.02
N LEU A 250 -36.07 13.21 16.98
CA LEU A 250 -34.86 12.37 17.00
C LEU A 250 -33.61 13.20 17.31
N VAL A 251 -33.39 14.32 16.61
CA VAL A 251 -32.17 15.14 16.78
C VAL A 251 -32.13 15.80 18.17
N GLU A 252 -33.27 16.19 18.74
CA GLU A 252 -33.36 16.64 20.14
C GLU A 252 -32.90 15.55 21.13
N GLN A 253 -33.18 14.25 20.83
CA GLN A 253 -32.70 13.14 21.66
C GLN A 253 -31.22 12.81 21.40
N LEU A 254 -30.69 13.12 20.22
CA LEU A 254 -29.28 12.90 19.88
C LEU A 254 -28.33 13.95 20.50
N ALA A 255 -28.78 15.17 20.67
CA ALA A 255 -27.96 16.29 21.15
C ALA A 255 -27.24 16.02 22.50
N PRO A 256 -27.87 15.42 23.51
CA PRO A 256 -27.22 15.11 24.79
C PRO A 256 -26.18 13.97 24.70
N LEU A 257 -26.20 13.13 23.63
CA LEU A 257 -25.32 12.01 23.50
C LEU A 257 -23.86 12.42 23.12
N LYS A 258 -23.66 13.67 22.70
CA LYS A 258 -22.33 14.23 22.32
C LYS A 258 -21.59 13.34 21.32
N LEU A 259 -22.31 12.90 20.30
CA LEU A 259 -21.73 12.09 19.22
C LEU A 259 -20.64 12.85 18.45
N ALA A 260 -19.77 12.12 17.77
CA ALA A 260 -18.71 12.69 16.94
C ALA A 260 -19.26 13.65 15.89
N TYR A 261 -20.41 13.30 15.28
CA TYR A 261 -21.11 14.17 14.31
C TYR A 261 -22.54 13.69 14.04
N LEU A 262 -23.35 14.61 13.50
CA LEU A 262 -24.59 14.32 12.79
C LEU A 262 -24.35 14.52 11.28
N HIS A 263 -24.53 13.48 10.48
CA HIS A 263 -24.50 13.51 9.03
C HIS A 263 -25.91 13.54 8.45
N VAL A 264 -26.29 14.63 7.82
CA VAL A 264 -27.60 14.79 7.18
C VAL A 264 -27.43 14.70 5.66
N ALA A 265 -28.05 13.70 5.07
CA ALA A 265 -28.04 13.48 3.63
C ALA A 265 -29.03 14.41 2.91
N TRP A 266 -29.03 14.32 1.58
CA TRP A 266 -29.95 15.06 0.73
C TRP A 266 -31.41 14.69 1.00
N SER A 267 -32.31 15.70 0.92
CA SER A 267 -33.78 15.57 1.00
C SER A 267 -34.41 15.94 -0.32
N LYS A 268 -35.51 15.25 -0.68
CA LYS A 268 -36.35 15.62 -1.84
C LYS A 268 -37.33 16.74 -1.55
N SER A 269 -37.59 17.00 -0.26
CA SER A 269 -38.57 18.01 0.14
C SER A 269 -38.00 19.42 0.00
N GLY A 270 -38.89 20.41 -0.15
CA GLY A 270 -38.51 21.83 -0.11
C GLY A 270 -38.28 22.37 1.30
N PHE A 271 -38.38 21.54 2.35
CA PHE A 271 -38.16 21.95 3.73
C PHE A 271 -36.68 22.04 4.06
N ASP A 272 -36.26 23.13 4.72
CA ASP A 272 -34.85 23.33 5.10
C ASP A 272 -34.50 22.51 6.38
N TYR A 273 -34.30 21.19 6.20
CA TYR A 273 -33.86 20.34 7.30
C TYR A 273 -32.50 20.76 7.86
N HIS A 274 -31.58 21.27 7.05
CA HIS A 274 -30.28 21.69 7.53
C HIS A 274 -30.38 22.88 8.48
N GLY A 275 -31.18 23.89 8.14
CA GLY A 275 -31.41 25.07 8.99
C GLY A 275 -32.11 24.75 10.33
N VAL A 276 -32.89 23.66 10.37
CA VAL A 276 -33.60 23.23 11.60
C VAL A 276 -32.74 22.29 12.43
N LEU A 277 -32.10 21.27 11.83
CA LEU A 277 -31.48 20.18 12.58
C LEU A 277 -30.07 20.53 13.09
N GLN A 278 -29.31 21.35 12.38
CA GLN A 278 -27.97 21.76 12.81
C GLN A 278 -27.97 22.48 14.17
N PRO A 279 -28.77 23.54 14.38
CA PRO A 279 -28.78 24.23 15.67
C PRO A 279 -29.35 23.37 16.81
N LEU A 280 -30.26 22.44 16.52
CA LEU A 280 -30.81 21.49 17.51
C LEU A 280 -29.76 20.49 17.98
N PHE A 281 -28.93 19.99 17.08
CA PHE A 281 -27.87 19.03 17.41
C PHE A 281 -26.76 19.67 18.25
N GLY A 282 -26.35 20.88 17.90
CA GLY A 282 -25.35 21.67 18.63
C GLY A 282 -23.96 21.03 18.72
N GLY A 283 -23.66 20.03 17.90
CA GLY A 283 -22.37 19.36 17.74
C GLY A 283 -21.87 19.48 16.32
N ALA A 284 -20.78 18.74 15.97
CA ALA A 284 -20.22 18.75 14.62
C ALA A 284 -21.25 18.24 13.60
N TYR A 285 -21.42 18.97 12.50
CA TYR A 285 -22.44 18.76 11.50
C TYR A 285 -21.87 18.51 10.11
N LEU A 286 -22.14 17.32 9.55
CA LEU A 286 -21.74 16.94 8.19
C LEU A 286 -22.92 17.17 7.24
N ARG A 287 -22.73 18.06 6.26
CA ARG A 287 -23.75 18.37 5.26
C ARG A 287 -23.54 17.55 4.00
N GLY A 288 -24.49 16.66 3.72
CA GLY A 288 -24.56 15.92 2.45
C GLY A 288 -25.47 16.62 1.44
N GLY A 289 -25.38 16.17 0.20
CA GLY A 289 -26.23 16.66 -0.91
C GLY A 289 -25.48 16.69 -2.24
N ALA A 290 -26.14 17.21 -3.29
CA ALA A 290 -25.50 17.43 -4.58
C ALA A 290 -24.71 18.75 -4.55
N LEU A 291 -23.63 18.81 -3.77
CA LEU A 291 -22.84 20.02 -3.57
C LEU A 291 -21.79 20.16 -4.71
N THR A 292 -21.66 21.39 -5.23
CA THR A 292 -20.52 21.83 -6.04
C THR A 292 -19.43 22.42 -5.14
N LYS A 293 -18.27 22.78 -5.71
CA LYS A 293 -17.21 23.49 -4.97
C LYS A 293 -17.75 24.77 -4.32
N GLU A 294 -18.49 25.57 -5.09
CA GLU A 294 -19.01 26.88 -4.68
C GLU A 294 -20.04 26.74 -3.55
N THR A 295 -21.00 25.82 -3.71
CA THR A 295 -22.03 25.61 -2.68
C THR A 295 -21.51 24.97 -1.41
N ALA A 296 -20.51 24.11 -1.52
CA ALA A 296 -19.80 23.55 -0.39
C ALA A 296 -18.97 24.62 0.36
N GLN A 297 -18.24 25.46 -0.40
CA GLN A 297 -17.47 26.58 0.16
C GLN A 297 -18.39 27.57 0.88
N ALA A 298 -19.54 27.90 0.30
CA ALA A 298 -20.54 28.77 0.92
C ALA A 298 -21.08 28.18 2.22
N ALA A 299 -21.39 26.87 2.24
CA ALA A 299 -21.89 26.19 3.44
C ALA A 299 -20.88 26.27 4.61
N ILE A 300 -19.58 26.14 4.34
CA ILE A 300 -18.53 26.27 5.34
C ILE A 300 -18.34 27.74 5.78
N ALA A 301 -18.28 28.68 4.83
CA ALA A 301 -18.07 30.11 5.11
C ALA A 301 -19.21 30.69 5.96
N GLU A 302 -20.45 30.23 5.73
CA GLU A 302 -21.65 30.65 6.44
C GLU A 302 -21.91 29.85 7.73
N ALA A 303 -20.98 28.99 8.16
CA ALA A 303 -21.11 28.09 9.30
C ALA A 303 -22.36 27.17 9.27
N LYS A 304 -22.85 26.85 8.07
CA LYS A 304 -23.96 25.91 7.84
C LYS A 304 -23.52 24.44 7.80
N ALA A 305 -22.24 24.17 7.96
CA ALA A 305 -21.63 22.86 8.13
C ALA A 305 -20.22 23.00 8.74
N ASP A 306 -19.79 21.98 9.47
CA ASP A 306 -18.40 21.85 9.93
C ASP A 306 -17.56 21.13 8.88
N ALA A 307 -18.16 20.22 8.13
CA ALA A 307 -17.57 19.56 6.97
C ALA A 307 -18.67 19.18 5.95
N VAL A 308 -18.26 18.95 4.70
CA VAL A 308 -19.17 18.66 3.59
C VAL A 308 -18.88 17.30 3.00
N VAL A 309 -19.96 16.58 2.63
CA VAL A 309 -19.89 15.18 2.20
C VAL A 309 -20.10 15.08 0.70
N PHE A 310 -19.11 14.53 0.00
CA PHE A 310 -19.14 14.32 -1.45
C PHE A 310 -19.26 12.84 -1.79
N GLY A 311 -20.24 12.49 -2.63
CA GLY A 311 -20.48 11.14 -3.12
C GLY A 311 -19.81 10.88 -4.47
N SER A 312 -20.58 10.99 -5.57
CA SER A 312 -20.12 10.67 -6.93
C SER A 312 -18.88 11.47 -7.37
N LEU A 313 -18.66 12.66 -6.83
CA LEU A 313 -17.45 13.43 -7.08
C LEU A 313 -16.22 12.71 -6.50
N TYR A 314 -16.28 12.19 -5.27
CA TYR A 314 -15.18 11.42 -4.68
C TYR A 314 -15.01 10.06 -5.34
N LEU A 315 -16.11 9.48 -5.85
CA LEU A 315 -16.03 8.20 -6.56
C LEU A 315 -15.11 8.31 -7.78
N ALA A 316 -15.32 9.36 -8.59
CA ALA A 316 -14.58 9.55 -9.85
C ALA A 316 -13.29 10.38 -9.70
N ASN A 317 -13.09 11.07 -8.58
CA ASN A 317 -11.92 11.91 -8.32
C ASN A 317 -11.27 11.50 -7.00
N PRO A 318 -10.29 10.56 -7.02
CA PRO A 318 -9.60 10.12 -5.82
C PRO A 318 -8.89 11.27 -5.10
N ASP A 319 -8.52 12.30 -5.82
CA ASP A 319 -7.81 13.52 -5.43
C ASP A 319 -8.70 14.78 -5.40
N LEU A 320 -9.98 14.61 -5.09
CA LEU A 320 -10.97 15.70 -5.14
C LEU A 320 -10.52 17.00 -4.42
N PRO A 321 -9.92 16.99 -3.23
CA PRO A 321 -9.43 18.21 -2.60
C PRO A 321 -8.40 18.96 -3.45
N GLN A 322 -7.48 18.25 -4.09
CA GLN A 322 -6.43 18.83 -4.94
C GLN A 322 -7.02 19.43 -6.20
N ARG A 323 -8.01 18.76 -6.85
CA ARG A 323 -8.73 19.30 -8.00
C ARG A 323 -9.47 20.58 -7.65
N PHE A 324 -10.12 20.61 -6.51
CA PHE A 324 -10.80 21.82 -6.04
C PHE A 324 -9.82 22.96 -5.73
N LEU A 325 -8.67 22.64 -5.13
CA LEU A 325 -7.65 23.64 -4.83
C LEU A 325 -7.06 24.26 -6.11
N ALA A 326 -6.86 23.46 -7.15
CA ALA A 326 -6.24 23.86 -8.40
C ALA A 326 -7.26 24.35 -9.47
N ASP A 327 -8.56 24.41 -9.15
CA ASP A 327 -9.66 24.67 -10.12
C ASP A 327 -9.59 23.78 -11.37
N ALA A 328 -9.17 22.51 -11.16
CA ALA A 328 -8.89 21.60 -12.24
C ALA A 328 -10.13 20.82 -12.70
N PRO A 329 -10.15 20.31 -13.94
CA PRO A 329 -11.26 19.50 -14.48
C PRO A 329 -11.55 18.28 -13.61
N LEU A 330 -12.83 17.96 -13.42
CA LEU A 330 -13.28 16.78 -12.71
C LEU A 330 -13.51 15.61 -13.68
N ASN A 331 -13.14 14.40 -13.25
CA ASN A 331 -13.54 13.18 -13.94
C ASN A 331 -15.05 12.98 -13.83
N ALA A 332 -15.67 12.53 -14.90
CA ALA A 332 -17.07 12.13 -14.89
C ALA A 332 -17.22 10.70 -14.34
N PRO A 333 -18.16 10.45 -13.40
CA PRO A 333 -18.40 9.11 -12.90
C PRO A 333 -19.10 8.23 -13.95
N ASP A 334 -18.57 7.03 -14.21
CA ASP A 334 -19.24 6.03 -15.04
C ASP A 334 -20.23 5.21 -14.20
N ARG A 335 -21.52 5.45 -14.39
CA ARG A 335 -22.59 4.79 -13.63
C ARG A 335 -22.67 3.29 -13.87
N ASN A 336 -22.21 2.80 -15.04
CA ASN A 336 -22.22 1.37 -15.36
C ASN A 336 -21.23 0.58 -14.48
N THR A 337 -20.22 1.24 -13.94
CA THR A 337 -19.19 0.63 -13.10
C THR A 337 -19.44 0.78 -11.59
N PHE A 338 -20.52 1.42 -11.16
CA PHE A 338 -20.75 1.69 -9.74
C PHE A 338 -20.82 0.42 -8.90
N TYR A 339 -21.45 -0.63 -9.43
CA TYR A 339 -21.67 -1.89 -8.74
C TYR A 339 -21.09 -3.11 -9.47
N SER A 340 -20.29 -2.90 -10.53
CA SER A 340 -19.61 -3.98 -11.24
C SER A 340 -18.48 -4.58 -10.38
N PRO A 341 -18.10 -5.84 -10.56
CA PRO A 341 -16.89 -6.39 -9.95
C PRO A 341 -15.63 -5.85 -10.64
N GLY A 342 -14.47 -6.09 -10.03
CA GLY A 342 -13.17 -5.78 -10.62
C GLY A 342 -12.71 -4.33 -10.41
N PRO A 343 -11.59 -3.93 -11.05
CA PRO A 343 -10.93 -2.65 -10.85
C PRO A 343 -11.59 -1.50 -11.60
N ASP A 344 -12.34 -1.78 -12.68
CA ASP A 344 -12.87 -0.79 -13.60
C ASP A 344 -13.89 0.14 -12.92
N GLY A 345 -13.72 1.44 -13.09
CA GLY A 345 -14.53 2.47 -12.44
C GLY A 345 -14.43 2.45 -10.91
N TYR A 346 -13.40 1.81 -10.37
CA TYR A 346 -13.14 1.69 -8.94
C TYR A 346 -11.82 2.32 -8.53
N ILE A 347 -10.70 1.78 -9.07
CA ILE A 347 -9.35 2.23 -8.73
C ILE A 347 -8.61 2.87 -9.91
N ASP A 348 -9.21 2.92 -11.08
CA ASP A 348 -8.64 3.35 -12.36
C ASP A 348 -8.98 4.79 -12.77
N TYR A 349 -9.79 5.51 -11.98
CA TYR A 349 -10.03 6.94 -12.23
C TYR A 349 -8.72 7.72 -12.12
N PRO A 350 -8.36 8.51 -13.17
CA PRO A 350 -7.10 9.24 -13.17
C PRO A 350 -7.10 10.33 -12.10
N ALA A 351 -6.04 10.38 -11.30
CA ALA A 351 -5.77 11.52 -10.45
C ALA A 351 -5.48 12.76 -11.31
N LEU A 352 -5.67 13.96 -10.75
CA LEU A 352 -5.40 15.25 -11.42
C LEU A 352 -3.96 15.31 -11.91
N ASP A 353 -3.12 14.77 -11.14
CA ASP A 353 -1.75 14.54 -11.42
C ASP A 353 -1.48 13.03 -11.39
N ALA A 354 -1.83 12.31 -12.45
CA ALA A 354 -1.00 11.17 -12.83
C ALA A 354 0.47 11.63 -12.99
N SER A 355 0.74 12.95 -13.04
CA SER A 355 2.03 13.60 -12.94
C SER A 355 2.49 13.89 -11.50
N ASN A 356 1.64 13.84 -10.43
CA ASN A 356 2.02 14.08 -9.02
C ASN A 356 1.90 12.86 -8.07
N THR A 357 1.28 11.77 -8.49
CA THR A 357 1.73 10.43 -8.10
C THR A 357 2.83 9.99 -9.06
N THR A 358 3.68 10.91 -9.47
CA THR A 358 4.74 10.64 -10.40
C THR A 358 5.78 9.85 -9.65
N ASN A 359 5.77 8.62 -9.95
CA ASN A 359 6.90 7.77 -9.76
C ASN A 359 8.04 8.40 -10.55
N ARG A 360 8.92 9.18 -9.92
CA ARG A 360 10.14 9.65 -10.57
C ARG A 360 10.98 8.42 -10.87
N ALA A 361 11.47 8.33 -12.08
CA ALA A 361 12.33 7.23 -12.50
C ALA A 361 13.53 7.77 -13.28
N LEU A 362 14.69 7.23 -12.99
CA LEU A 362 15.91 7.50 -13.74
C LEU A 362 15.94 6.61 -14.98
N ARG A 363 15.73 7.20 -16.14
CA ARG A 363 15.53 6.49 -17.40
C ARG A 363 16.52 6.93 -18.47
N ILE A 364 16.67 6.07 -19.46
CA ILE A 364 17.32 6.40 -20.73
C ILE A 364 16.33 6.17 -21.87
N HIS A 365 16.35 7.09 -22.85
CA HIS A 365 15.51 7.02 -24.06
C HIS A 365 16.28 6.51 -25.27
N ALA A 366 17.58 6.47 -25.16
CA ALA A 366 18.53 5.89 -26.10
C ALA A 366 19.83 5.58 -25.36
N TYR A 367 20.68 4.78 -25.94
CA TYR A 367 22.04 4.58 -25.44
C TYR A 367 22.84 5.90 -25.51
N GLY A 368 23.71 6.14 -24.52
CA GLY A 368 24.54 7.35 -24.50
C GLY A 368 25.38 7.49 -23.25
N GLY A 369 25.92 8.68 -23.03
CA GLY A 369 26.72 9.05 -21.88
C GLY A 369 25.86 9.47 -20.66
N THR A 370 26.46 10.31 -19.82
CA THR A 370 25.81 10.83 -18.60
C THR A 370 24.54 11.61 -18.91
N ASP A 371 24.51 12.34 -20.01
CA ASP A 371 23.39 13.16 -20.51
C ASP A 371 22.20 12.33 -21.03
N ALA A 372 22.38 11.04 -21.30
CA ALA A 372 21.29 10.14 -21.63
C ALA A 372 20.39 9.79 -20.45
N VAL A 373 20.87 9.98 -19.21
CA VAL A 373 20.09 9.69 -18.00
C VAL A 373 19.17 10.87 -17.69
N GLN A 374 17.88 10.64 -17.71
CA GLN A 374 16.84 11.63 -17.43
C GLN A 374 15.98 11.20 -16.25
N ILE A 375 15.44 12.18 -15.52
CA ILE A 375 14.42 11.94 -14.50
C ILE A 375 13.07 12.10 -15.16
N ASP A 376 12.46 10.97 -15.48
CA ASP A 376 11.10 10.95 -16.01
C ASP A 376 10.09 10.84 -14.88
N ARG A 377 8.89 11.29 -15.21
CA ARG A 377 7.71 11.01 -14.42
C ARG A 377 6.92 9.90 -15.12
N ILE A 378 6.76 8.77 -14.48
CA ILE A 378 6.11 7.58 -15.04
C ILE A 378 4.87 7.19 -14.23
N THR A 379 3.98 6.44 -14.85
CA THR A 379 2.84 5.84 -14.13
C THR A 379 3.33 4.97 -12.99
N GLU A 380 2.71 5.06 -11.83
CA GLU A 380 2.99 4.19 -10.69
C GLU A 380 2.67 2.74 -11.08
N PRO A 381 3.62 1.80 -10.91
CA PRO A 381 3.35 0.39 -11.18
C PRO A 381 2.33 -0.16 -10.19
N VAL A 382 1.67 -1.24 -10.58
CA VAL A 382 0.77 -2.01 -9.70
C VAL A 382 1.40 -3.38 -9.50
N ALA A 383 1.47 -3.85 -8.25
CA ALA A 383 1.99 -5.18 -7.95
C ALA A 383 1.11 -6.26 -8.58
N ALA A 384 1.67 -7.06 -9.46
CA ALA A 384 1.04 -8.26 -10.00
C ALA A 384 1.00 -9.39 -8.96
N ALA A 385 0.36 -10.52 -9.30
CA ALA A 385 0.37 -11.68 -8.42
C ALA A 385 1.81 -12.14 -8.14
N GLY A 386 2.16 -12.33 -6.87
CA GLY A 386 3.51 -12.68 -6.43
C GLY A 386 4.49 -11.50 -6.33
N GLU A 387 4.07 -10.28 -6.62
CA GLU A 387 4.90 -9.07 -6.51
C GLU A 387 4.54 -8.23 -5.28
N VAL A 388 5.49 -7.39 -4.88
CA VAL A 388 5.38 -6.43 -3.78
C VAL A 388 5.67 -5.04 -4.31
N MET A 389 4.85 -4.06 -3.93
CA MET A 389 5.13 -2.64 -4.17
C MET A 389 6.03 -2.09 -3.09
N ILE A 390 7.14 -1.50 -3.51
CA ILE A 390 8.13 -0.88 -2.63
C ILE A 390 8.17 0.63 -2.85
N CYS A 391 8.07 1.39 -1.77
CA CYS A 391 8.54 2.78 -1.71
C CYS A 391 10.06 2.74 -1.52
N VAL A 392 10.81 3.05 -2.57
CA VAL A 392 12.28 2.97 -2.55
C VAL A 392 12.85 4.09 -1.69
N ARG A 393 13.75 3.74 -0.76
CA ARG A 393 14.47 4.69 0.09
C ARG A 393 15.91 4.85 -0.36
N ALA A 394 16.50 3.79 -0.89
CA ALA A 394 17.85 3.81 -1.44
C ALA A 394 18.01 2.72 -2.52
N ALA A 395 18.95 2.93 -3.45
CA ALA A 395 19.27 1.97 -4.51
C ALA A 395 20.79 1.92 -4.73
N GLY A 396 21.35 0.72 -4.84
CA GLY A 396 22.78 0.53 -5.05
C GLY A 396 23.19 0.80 -6.49
N VAL A 397 24.39 1.37 -6.69
CA VAL A 397 24.97 1.62 -8.01
C VAL A 397 25.89 0.48 -8.41
N ASN A 398 25.68 -0.06 -9.60
CA ASN A 398 26.37 -1.24 -10.10
C ASN A 398 27.05 -0.99 -11.46
N GLY A 399 28.02 -1.84 -11.79
CA GLY A 399 28.65 -1.83 -13.11
C GLY A 399 27.68 -2.13 -14.27
N LEU A 400 26.53 -2.78 -13.97
CA LEU A 400 25.48 -3.02 -14.94
C LEU A 400 24.85 -1.70 -15.43
N ASP A 401 24.66 -0.73 -14.56
CA ASP A 401 23.91 0.50 -14.86
C ASP A 401 24.57 1.32 -15.98
N TRP A 402 25.88 1.57 -15.88
CA TRP A 402 26.58 2.29 -16.94
C TRP A 402 26.82 1.45 -18.20
N LYS A 403 26.99 0.11 -18.09
CA LYS A 403 27.10 -0.78 -19.25
C LYS A 403 25.81 -0.82 -20.06
N VAL A 404 24.68 -0.84 -19.40
CA VAL A 404 23.34 -0.74 -20.02
C VAL A 404 23.16 0.64 -20.65
N ARG A 405 23.45 1.70 -19.90
CA ARG A 405 23.36 3.09 -20.39
C ARG A 405 24.18 3.31 -21.66
N ASP A 406 25.42 2.88 -21.63
CA ASP A 406 26.38 3.09 -22.74
C ASP A 406 26.13 2.13 -23.94
N GLY A 407 25.17 1.19 -23.83
CA GLY A 407 24.83 0.26 -24.91
C GLY A 407 25.77 -0.93 -25.06
N LEU A 408 26.72 -1.14 -24.12
CA LEU A 408 27.71 -2.21 -24.22
C LEU A 408 27.12 -3.62 -24.14
N LEU A 409 25.88 -3.72 -23.65
CA LEU A 409 25.16 -4.98 -23.47
C LEU A 409 24.02 -5.17 -24.50
N HIS A 410 23.87 -4.29 -25.50
CA HIS A 410 22.71 -4.30 -26.41
C HIS A 410 22.53 -5.63 -27.16
N GLY A 411 23.62 -6.32 -27.50
CA GLY A 411 23.57 -7.60 -28.20
C GLY A 411 23.11 -8.78 -27.32
N ALA A 412 23.39 -8.73 -26.01
CA ALA A 412 23.03 -9.77 -25.05
C ALA A 412 21.75 -9.41 -24.24
N PHE A 413 21.46 -8.11 -24.14
CA PHE A 413 20.34 -7.56 -23.36
C PHE A 413 19.64 -6.46 -24.17
N PRO A 414 18.81 -6.84 -25.17
CA PRO A 414 18.10 -5.88 -26.01
C PRO A 414 17.05 -5.13 -25.17
N LEU A 415 17.02 -3.80 -25.32
CA LEU A 415 16.12 -2.92 -24.58
C LEU A 415 15.04 -2.33 -25.48
N THR A 416 13.86 -2.15 -24.91
CA THR A 416 12.80 -1.30 -25.48
C THR A 416 12.79 0.02 -24.72
N PHE A 417 13.15 1.10 -25.40
CA PHE A 417 13.17 2.43 -24.81
C PHE A 417 11.77 3.06 -24.69
N PRO A 418 11.57 3.92 -23.68
CA PRO A 418 12.49 4.32 -22.61
C PRO A 418 12.53 3.29 -21.47
N VAL A 419 13.69 3.08 -20.84
CA VAL A 419 13.91 2.06 -19.83
C VAL A 419 14.44 2.66 -18.51
N THR A 420 13.94 2.17 -17.38
CA THR A 420 14.39 2.55 -16.03
C THR A 420 15.64 1.75 -15.65
N LEU A 421 16.68 2.43 -15.17
CA LEU A 421 17.93 1.82 -14.70
C LEU A 421 17.82 1.29 -13.26
N GLY A 422 18.95 0.74 -12.74
CA GLY A 422 19.08 0.24 -11.37
C GLY A 422 18.68 -1.22 -11.20
N SER A 423 19.46 -1.97 -10.42
CA SER A 423 19.30 -3.42 -10.28
C SER A 423 19.02 -3.90 -8.86
N GLU A 424 19.16 -3.03 -7.84
CA GLU A 424 18.92 -3.37 -6.44
C GLU A 424 18.38 -2.17 -5.67
N LEU A 425 17.68 -2.45 -4.58
CA LEU A 425 17.03 -1.44 -3.76
C LEU A 425 16.91 -1.85 -2.29
N ALA A 426 16.64 -0.84 -1.45
CA ALA A 426 16.05 -0.99 -0.13
C ALA A 426 14.91 0.02 0.05
N GLY A 427 13.87 -0.36 0.77
CA GLY A 427 12.71 0.49 0.98
C GLY A 427 11.65 -0.16 1.86
N GLU A 428 10.43 0.36 1.74
CA GLU A 428 9.28 -0.03 2.56
C GLU A 428 8.18 -0.64 1.68
N VAL A 429 7.59 -1.73 2.12
CA VAL A 429 6.44 -2.37 1.48
C VAL A 429 5.22 -1.47 1.60
N ILE A 430 4.62 -1.06 0.47
CA ILE A 430 3.43 -0.20 0.43
C ILE A 430 2.18 -0.89 -0.11
N ALA A 431 2.33 -1.99 -0.84
CA ALA A 431 1.22 -2.85 -1.25
C ALA A 431 1.72 -4.27 -1.55
N LEU A 432 0.81 -5.24 -1.49
CA LEU A 432 1.08 -6.66 -1.78
C LEU A 432 0.21 -7.10 -2.95
N GLY A 433 0.80 -7.76 -3.92
CA GLY A 433 0.08 -8.47 -4.99
C GLY A 433 -0.56 -9.76 -4.48
N ALA A 434 -1.47 -10.31 -5.26
CA ALA A 434 -2.18 -11.53 -4.89
C ALA A 434 -1.20 -12.71 -4.65
N GLY A 435 -1.45 -13.49 -3.61
CA GLY A 435 -0.67 -14.69 -3.27
C GLY A 435 0.67 -14.42 -2.57
N VAL A 436 1.04 -13.16 -2.29
CA VAL A 436 2.24 -12.84 -1.52
C VAL A 436 2.04 -13.22 -0.06
N THR A 437 3.00 -13.98 0.47
CA THR A 437 3.10 -14.34 1.89
C THR A 437 4.49 -14.00 2.42
N GLY A 438 4.65 -13.83 3.73
CA GLY A 438 5.95 -13.55 4.38
C GLY A 438 6.32 -12.06 4.44
N PHE A 439 5.50 -11.16 3.88
CA PHE A 439 5.67 -9.72 3.98
C PHE A 439 4.37 -9.04 4.41
N ALA A 440 4.49 -7.90 5.07
CA ALA A 440 3.39 -7.03 5.47
C ALA A 440 3.64 -5.59 4.98
N ILE A 441 2.57 -4.81 4.81
CA ILE A 441 2.67 -3.37 4.53
C ILE A 441 3.38 -2.70 5.72
N GLY A 442 4.37 -1.86 5.44
CA GLY A 442 5.24 -1.22 6.41
C GLY A 442 6.53 -1.98 6.70
N ASP A 443 6.71 -3.21 6.21
CA ASP A 443 7.96 -3.94 6.35
C ASP A 443 9.09 -3.23 5.59
N ARG A 444 10.24 -3.10 6.23
CA ARG A 444 11.47 -2.67 5.57
C ARG A 444 12.12 -3.86 4.89
N VAL A 445 12.43 -3.71 3.63
CA VAL A 445 12.96 -4.78 2.78
C VAL A 445 14.14 -4.31 1.93
N MET A 446 14.96 -5.26 1.48
CA MET A 446 15.97 -5.07 0.46
C MET A 446 15.96 -6.21 -0.54
N GLY A 447 16.42 -5.96 -1.76
CA GLY A 447 16.48 -7.01 -2.77
C GLY A 447 17.02 -6.54 -4.11
N THR A 448 16.95 -7.44 -5.10
CA THR A 448 17.41 -7.18 -6.47
C THR A 448 16.29 -7.41 -7.47
N MET A 449 16.22 -6.57 -8.50
CA MET A 449 15.25 -6.69 -9.60
C MET A 449 15.42 -7.99 -10.42
N GLY A 450 16.57 -8.66 -10.33
CA GLY A 450 16.94 -9.71 -11.27
C GLY A 450 17.26 -9.19 -12.69
N GLY A 451 17.26 -7.89 -12.85
CA GLY A 451 17.50 -7.13 -14.07
C GLY A 451 17.70 -5.66 -13.73
N ILE A 452 16.96 -4.78 -14.40
CA ILE A 452 16.96 -3.33 -14.16
C ILE A 452 15.55 -2.84 -13.80
N GLY A 453 15.44 -1.60 -13.27
CA GLY A 453 14.16 -0.99 -12.90
C GLY A 453 14.08 -0.44 -11.48
N ALA A 454 15.16 -0.56 -10.69
CA ALA A 454 15.19 -0.15 -9.28
C ALA A 454 15.24 1.36 -9.07
N TYR A 455 15.63 2.14 -10.06
CA TYR A 455 15.82 3.58 -9.91
C TYR A 455 14.52 4.34 -10.14
N ALA A 456 13.55 4.13 -9.26
CA ALA A 456 12.30 4.87 -9.22
C ALA A 456 11.84 5.05 -7.77
N ASP A 457 10.99 6.06 -7.51
CA ASP A 457 10.44 6.28 -6.15
C ASP A 457 9.61 5.08 -5.68
N ARG A 458 8.95 4.37 -6.62
CA ARG A 458 8.14 3.17 -6.35
C ARG A 458 8.34 2.11 -7.41
N VAL A 459 8.48 0.87 -7.00
CA VAL A 459 8.73 -0.29 -7.88
C VAL A 459 7.87 -1.46 -7.48
N ALA A 460 7.39 -2.21 -8.48
CA ALA A 460 6.85 -3.55 -8.29
C ALA A 460 8.01 -4.57 -8.48
N ILE A 461 8.16 -5.48 -7.55
CA ILE A 461 9.25 -6.47 -7.55
C ILE A 461 8.74 -7.83 -7.05
N ALA A 462 9.23 -8.92 -7.64
CA ALA A 462 8.88 -10.26 -7.20
C ALA A 462 9.24 -10.48 -5.71
N ALA A 463 8.30 -10.95 -4.92
CA ALA A 463 8.49 -11.23 -3.49
C ALA A 463 9.68 -12.18 -3.22
N ALA A 464 9.92 -13.13 -4.12
CA ALA A 464 11.03 -14.08 -4.06
C ALA A 464 12.42 -13.43 -4.18
N ASN A 465 12.49 -12.17 -4.60
CA ASN A 465 13.75 -11.42 -4.75
C ASN A 465 14.06 -10.52 -3.54
N LEU A 466 13.19 -10.53 -2.51
CA LEU A 466 13.26 -9.64 -1.35
C LEU A 466 13.60 -10.41 -0.08
N THR A 467 14.26 -9.73 0.86
CA THR A 467 14.36 -10.14 2.27
C THR A 467 14.10 -8.96 3.20
N LEU A 468 13.73 -9.26 4.46
CA LEU A 468 13.51 -8.22 5.46
C LEU A 468 14.82 -7.50 5.81
N THR A 469 14.75 -6.19 5.98
CA THR A 469 15.85 -5.37 6.48
C THR A 469 15.87 -5.37 7.99
N PRO A 470 16.98 -5.81 8.65
CA PRO A 470 17.12 -5.75 10.09
C PRO A 470 16.98 -4.33 10.65
N THR A 471 16.43 -4.19 11.85
CA THR A 471 16.18 -2.88 12.48
C THR A 471 17.44 -2.06 12.77
N ASN A 472 18.59 -2.73 12.92
CA ASN A 472 19.90 -2.10 13.16
C ASN A 472 20.65 -1.73 11.85
N LEU A 473 20.02 -1.89 10.69
CA LEU A 473 20.59 -1.53 9.40
C LEU A 473 19.75 -0.42 8.75
N ASP A 474 20.40 0.68 8.35
CA ASP A 474 19.72 1.75 7.61
C ASP A 474 19.54 1.39 6.12
N ASP A 475 18.71 2.16 5.41
CA ASP A 475 18.33 1.87 4.03
C ASP A 475 19.50 2.04 3.04
N VAL A 476 20.45 2.92 3.34
CA VAL A 476 21.65 3.15 2.50
C VAL A 476 22.56 1.93 2.51
N HIS A 477 22.85 1.40 3.70
CA HIS A 477 23.64 0.17 3.83
C HIS A 477 22.87 -1.04 3.31
N ALA A 478 21.55 -1.11 3.56
CA ALA A 478 20.69 -2.17 3.05
C ALA A 478 20.72 -2.25 1.52
N ALA A 479 20.59 -1.11 0.82
CA ALA A 479 20.61 -1.03 -0.64
C ALA A 479 21.96 -1.42 -1.27
N ALA A 480 23.04 -1.44 -0.50
CA ALA A 480 24.38 -1.77 -1.00
C ALA A 480 24.70 -3.28 -0.95
N ILE A 481 23.82 -4.11 -0.38
CA ILE A 481 24.07 -5.51 -0.11
C ILE A 481 23.67 -6.43 -1.27
N PRO A 482 22.44 -6.40 -1.82
CA PRO A 482 21.87 -7.51 -2.57
C PRO A 482 22.74 -7.97 -3.74
N VAL A 483 23.02 -7.08 -4.70
CA VAL A 483 23.79 -7.45 -5.91
C VAL A 483 25.23 -7.76 -5.57
N ALA A 484 25.88 -6.93 -4.77
CA ALA A 484 27.30 -7.07 -4.50
C ALA A 484 27.63 -8.32 -3.67
N ALA A 485 26.83 -8.55 -2.63
CA ALA A 485 27.04 -9.67 -1.72
C ALA A 485 26.65 -11.02 -2.36
N LEU A 486 25.50 -11.09 -3.07
CA LEU A 486 25.13 -12.28 -3.82
C LEU A 486 26.16 -12.62 -4.90
N THR A 487 26.64 -11.60 -5.64
CA THR A 487 27.72 -11.83 -6.63
C THR A 487 28.95 -12.43 -5.99
N ALA A 488 29.40 -11.87 -4.86
CA ALA A 488 30.58 -12.39 -4.16
C ALA A 488 30.35 -13.81 -3.62
N TRP A 489 29.19 -14.06 -3.02
CA TRP A 489 28.86 -15.36 -2.45
C TRP A 489 28.79 -16.46 -3.51
N GLN A 490 27.97 -16.24 -4.53
CA GLN A 490 27.78 -17.23 -5.61
C GLN A 490 29.07 -17.48 -6.40
N ALA A 491 29.84 -16.41 -6.69
CA ALA A 491 31.11 -16.54 -7.41
C ALA A 491 32.14 -17.35 -6.61
N LEU A 492 32.17 -17.22 -5.28
CA LEU A 492 33.13 -17.94 -4.45
C LEU A 492 32.71 -19.39 -4.17
N PHE A 493 31.46 -19.60 -3.79
CA PHE A 493 31.01 -20.88 -3.24
C PHE A 493 30.27 -21.74 -4.26
N ASP A 494 29.26 -21.18 -4.93
CA ASP A 494 28.39 -21.97 -5.83
C ASP A 494 29.14 -22.30 -7.14
N VAL A 495 29.86 -21.33 -7.68
CA VAL A 495 30.62 -21.47 -8.94
C VAL A 495 32.08 -21.80 -8.71
N GLY A 496 32.70 -21.09 -7.76
CA GLY A 496 34.13 -21.22 -7.45
C GLY A 496 34.46 -22.49 -6.66
N GLY A 497 33.55 -22.99 -5.83
CA GLY A 497 33.71 -24.14 -4.97
C GLY A 497 34.78 -23.92 -3.89
N LEU A 498 34.95 -22.69 -3.39
CA LEU A 498 35.95 -22.31 -2.40
C LEU A 498 35.74 -23.03 -1.10
N THR A 499 36.81 -23.65 -0.55
CA THR A 499 36.82 -24.33 0.72
C THR A 499 37.95 -23.84 1.63
N ALA A 500 37.90 -24.24 2.93
CA ALA A 500 38.93 -23.89 3.89
C ALA A 500 40.32 -24.41 3.46
N GLY A 501 41.36 -23.61 3.74
CA GLY A 501 42.75 -23.90 3.42
C GLY A 501 43.19 -23.56 1.98
N GLN A 502 42.24 -23.29 1.09
CA GLN A 502 42.54 -22.88 -0.29
C GLN A 502 43.05 -21.43 -0.37
N THR A 503 43.81 -21.12 -1.43
CA THR A 503 44.29 -19.77 -1.74
C THR A 503 43.38 -19.14 -2.79
N LEU A 504 42.80 -18.02 -2.43
CA LEU A 504 41.96 -17.18 -3.29
C LEU A 504 42.71 -15.91 -3.66
N LEU A 505 42.79 -15.60 -4.98
CA LEU A 505 43.23 -14.32 -5.49
C LEU A 505 42.00 -13.50 -5.93
N ILE A 506 41.88 -12.25 -5.46
CA ILE A 506 40.78 -11.36 -5.82
C ILE A 506 41.34 -10.13 -6.55
N HIS A 507 40.94 -9.92 -7.82
CA HIS A 507 41.17 -8.68 -8.53
C HIS A 507 40.04 -7.69 -8.31
N GLY A 508 40.39 -6.40 -8.09
CA GLY A 508 39.39 -5.39 -7.75
C GLY A 508 38.86 -5.52 -6.30
N ALA A 509 39.66 -6.04 -5.40
CA ALA A 509 39.25 -6.42 -4.01
C ALA A 509 38.68 -5.26 -3.18
N ALA A 510 39.05 -4.00 -3.43
CA ALA A 510 38.57 -2.85 -2.67
C ALA A 510 37.17 -2.35 -3.13
N GLY A 511 36.65 -2.83 -4.24
CA GLY A 511 35.32 -2.47 -4.76
C GLY A 511 34.17 -3.12 -3.99
N GLY A 512 32.95 -2.80 -4.38
CA GLY A 512 31.74 -3.28 -3.70
C GLY A 512 31.64 -4.80 -3.59
N VAL A 513 31.82 -5.55 -4.68
CA VAL A 513 31.83 -7.02 -4.67
C VAL A 513 33.06 -7.56 -3.98
N GLY A 514 34.24 -6.98 -4.27
CA GLY A 514 35.52 -7.44 -3.73
C GLY A 514 35.58 -7.36 -2.20
N GLY A 515 35.02 -6.28 -1.60
CA GLY A 515 34.97 -6.13 -0.15
C GLY A 515 34.15 -7.23 0.57
N PHE A 516 33.06 -7.66 -0.03
CA PHE A 516 32.31 -8.84 0.47
C PHE A 516 33.08 -10.13 0.25
N ALA A 517 33.67 -10.31 -0.93
CA ALA A 517 34.43 -11.53 -1.26
C ALA A 517 35.61 -11.77 -0.31
N VAL A 518 36.35 -10.72 0.06
CA VAL A 518 37.44 -10.83 1.07
C VAL A 518 36.92 -11.36 2.39
N GLN A 519 35.81 -10.81 2.88
CA GLN A 519 35.22 -11.19 4.19
C GLN A 519 34.65 -12.60 4.15
N PHE A 520 33.91 -12.96 3.10
CA PHE A 520 33.32 -14.31 2.96
C PHE A 520 34.42 -15.38 2.88
N ALA A 521 35.44 -15.17 2.05
CA ALA A 521 36.54 -16.10 1.91
C ALA A 521 37.34 -16.25 3.21
N ARG A 522 37.59 -15.15 3.91
CA ARG A 522 38.24 -15.19 5.24
C ARG A 522 37.46 -16.02 6.24
N ARG A 523 36.14 -15.84 6.29
CA ARG A 523 35.24 -16.59 7.17
C ARG A 523 35.21 -18.09 6.84
N ALA A 524 35.28 -18.40 5.54
CA ALA A 524 35.36 -19.78 5.06
C ALA A 524 36.73 -20.45 5.33
N GLY A 525 37.69 -19.75 5.94
CA GLY A 525 39.01 -20.28 6.27
C GLY A 525 39.98 -20.32 5.08
N ALA A 526 39.70 -19.57 3.98
CA ALA A 526 40.60 -19.48 2.85
C ALA A 526 41.72 -18.46 3.09
N ARG A 527 42.85 -18.65 2.42
CA ARG A 527 43.94 -17.67 2.35
C ARG A 527 43.63 -16.66 1.25
N VAL A 528 43.42 -15.41 1.63
CA VAL A 528 43.01 -14.35 0.70
C VAL A 528 44.21 -13.51 0.29
N VAL A 529 44.47 -13.46 -1.03
CA VAL A 529 45.38 -12.52 -1.70
C VAL A 529 44.54 -11.53 -2.48
N ALA A 530 44.79 -10.25 -2.32
CA ALA A 530 44.00 -9.19 -2.92
C ALA A 530 44.90 -8.27 -3.81
N THR A 531 44.44 -7.90 -5.01
CA THR A 531 45.04 -6.81 -5.75
C THR A 531 44.19 -5.55 -5.63
N ALA A 532 44.87 -4.44 -5.30
CA ALA A 532 44.24 -3.14 -5.14
C ALA A 532 45.28 -2.02 -5.32
N ARG A 533 44.86 -0.75 -5.19
CA ARG A 533 45.77 0.38 -5.03
C ARG A 533 46.38 0.34 -3.61
N GLY A 534 47.65 0.68 -3.48
CA GLY A 534 48.33 0.64 -2.16
C GLY A 534 47.64 1.42 -1.05
N ALA A 535 46.94 2.51 -1.38
CA ALA A 535 46.13 3.27 -0.44
C ALA A 535 44.98 2.48 0.23
N HIS A 536 44.64 1.29 -0.29
CA HIS A 536 43.59 0.43 0.25
C HIS A 536 44.12 -0.78 1.04
N THR A 537 45.42 -0.86 1.27
CA THR A 537 46.08 -1.99 1.92
C THR A 537 45.53 -2.24 3.32
N ASP A 538 45.50 -1.21 4.18
CA ASP A 538 45.04 -1.34 5.56
C ASP A 538 43.55 -1.65 5.65
N TYR A 539 42.76 -1.08 4.75
CA TYR A 539 41.35 -1.41 4.62
C TYR A 539 41.17 -2.90 4.30
N LEU A 540 41.81 -3.42 3.28
CA LEU A 540 41.67 -4.83 2.89
C LEU A 540 42.19 -5.80 3.95
N ARG A 541 43.25 -5.44 4.65
CA ARG A 541 43.73 -6.20 5.80
C ARG A 541 42.70 -6.20 6.95
N SER A 542 42.04 -5.08 7.19
CA SER A 542 40.97 -5.00 8.20
C SER A 542 39.74 -5.86 7.86
N LEU A 543 39.51 -6.14 6.57
CA LEU A 543 38.48 -7.06 6.09
C LEU A 543 38.93 -8.53 6.14
N GLY A 544 40.23 -8.80 6.32
CA GLY A 544 40.78 -10.15 6.45
C GLY A 544 41.65 -10.63 5.30
N ALA A 545 42.08 -9.75 4.39
CA ALA A 545 43.06 -10.10 3.35
C ALA A 545 44.41 -10.42 4.02
N HIS A 546 44.98 -11.57 3.69
CA HIS A 546 46.27 -12.01 4.22
C HIS A 546 47.44 -11.31 3.51
N HIS A 547 47.32 -11.05 2.20
CA HIS A 547 48.28 -10.36 1.40
C HIS A 547 47.61 -9.38 0.44
N VAL A 548 48.12 -8.16 0.37
CA VAL A 548 47.59 -7.12 -0.55
C VAL A 548 48.72 -6.67 -1.45
N ILE A 549 48.51 -6.74 -2.76
CA ILE A 549 49.45 -6.38 -3.79
C ILE A 549 48.97 -5.08 -4.46
N ASP A 550 49.85 -4.06 -4.47
CA ASP A 550 49.60 -2.85 -5.24
C ASP A 550 49.89 -3.10 -6.73
N TYR A 551 48.84 -3.28 -7.51
CA TYR A 551 48.95 -3.57 -8.96
C TYR A 551 49.59 -2.45 -9.78
N ARG A 552 49.77 -1.25 -9.21
CA ARG A 552 50.43 -0.12 -9.90
C ARG A 552 51.94 -0.22 -9.86
N THR A 553 52.50 -0.88 -8.85
CA THR A 553 53.94 -0.98 -8.60
C THR A 553 54.45 -2.41 -8.70
N THR A 554 53.54 -3.38 -8.67
CA THR A 554 53.92 -4.80 -8.53
C THR A 554 53.10 -5.68 -9.45
N ALA A 555 53.77 -6.41 -10.35
CA ALA A 555 53.14 -7.44 -11.17
C ALA A 555 52.83 -8.66 -10.31
N PHE A 556 51.54 -8.88 -10.01
CA PHE A 556 51.11 -9.89 -9.05
C PHE A 556 51.55 -11.31 -9.42
N HIS A 557 51.60 -11.65 -10.70
CA HIS A 557 52.00 -12.96 -11.20
C HIS A 557 53.49 -13.33 -10.89
N GLN A 558 54.30 -12.35 -10.47
CA GLN A 558 55.67 -12.59 -10.00
C GLN A 558 55.72 -12.86 -8.49
N HIS A 559 54.64 -12.66 -7.73
CA HIS A 559 54.60 -12.71 -6.29
C HIS A 559 53.59 -13.72 -5.73
N VAL A 560 52.76 -14.30 -6.62
CA VAL A 560 51.75 -15.27 -6.27
C VAL A 560 51.84 -16.48 -7.19
N ALA A 561 51.68 -17.64 -6.63
CA ALA A 561 51.65 -18.91 -7.36
C ALA A 561 50.72 -19.91 -6.66
N ASP A 562 50.36 -20.97 -7.34
CA ASP A 562 49.56 -22.08 -6.84
C ASP A 562 48.17 -21.64 -6.28
N VAL A 563 47.52 -20.73 -6.94
CA VAL A 563 46.21 -20.20 -6.61
C VAL A 563 45.14 -21.26 -6.92
N ASP A 564 44.25 -21.54 -5.98
CA ASP A 564 43.13 -22.48 -6.13
C ASP A 564 41.98 -21.83 -6.92
N LEU A 565 41.66 -20.57 -6.58
CA LEU A 565 40.57 -19.82 -7.15
C LEU A 565 41.01 -18.37 -7.42
N VAL A 566 40.70 -17.86 -8.61
CA VAL A 566 40.78 -16.43 -8.93
C VAL A 566 39.39 -15.88 -9.08
N LEU A 567 39.05 -14.82 -8.36
CA LEU A 567 37.87 -14.00 -8.60
C LEU A 567 38.26 -12.75 -9.37
N ASP A 568 37.87 -12.70 -10.62
CA ASP A 568 38.14 -11.55 -11.49
C ASP A 568 36.94 -10.60 -11.57
N LEU A 569 37.16 -9.38 -11.05
CA LEU A 569 36.19 -8.28 -11.07
C LEU A 569 36.67 -7.10 -11.94
N VAL A 570 37.69 -7.30 -12.76
CA VAL A 570 38.41 -6.24 -13.52
C VAL A 570 38.50 -6.56 -15.01
N GLY A 571 38.84 -7.80 -15.37
CA GLY A 571 39.10 -8.22 -16.74
C GLY A 571 40.46 -7.76 -17.31
N GLY A 572 40.61 -7.79 -18.62
CA GLY A 572 41.76 -7.30 -19.33
C GLY A 572 43.06 -8.04 -18.99
N THR A 573 44.17 -7.29 -18.81
CA THR A 573 45.50 -7.89 -18.51
C THR A 573 45.54 -8.64 -17.19
N ALA A 574 44.75 -8.20 -16.16
CA ALA A 574 44.68 -8.90 -14.90
C ALA A 574 44.14 -10.33 -15.07
N LEU A 575 43.08 -10.49 -15.90
CA LEU A 575 42.55 -11.80 -16.25
C LEU A 575 43.56 -12.64 -17.02
N ALA A 576 44.19 -12.06 -18.04
CA ALA A 576 45.18 -12.75 -18.90
C ALA A 576 46.35 -13.29 -18.07
N ASP A 577 46.92 -12.48 -17.18
CA ASP A 577 48.04 -12.87 -16.31
C ASP A 577 47.62 -13.87 -15.21
N SER A 578 46.34 -13.95 -14.87
CA SER A 578 45.84 -14.86 -13.83
C SER A 578 46.02 -16.35 -14.20
N TRP A 579 46.05 -16.68 -15.46
CA TRP A 579 46.30 -18.04 -15.92
C TRP A 579 47.67 -18.57 -15.51
N GLN A 580 48.67 -17.69 -15.32
CA GLN A 580 50.04 -18.04 -14.94
C GLN A 580 50.13 -18.49 -13.48
N VAL A 581 49.29 -17.91 -12.59
CA VAL A 581 49.32 -18.16 -11.14
C VAL A 581 48.39 -19.28 -10.68
N LEU A 582 47.48 -19.71 -11.58
CA LEU A 582 46.50 -20.72 -11.29
C LEU A 582 47.14 -22.13 -11.22
N ARG A 583 46.95 -22.86 -10.10
CA ARG A 583 47.46 -24.24 -10.00
C ARG A 583 46.72 -25.21 -10.96
N ALA A 584 47.25 -26.42 -11.09
CA ALA A 584 46.55 -27.49 -11.80
C ALA A 584 45.22 -27.81 -11.11
N GLY A 585 44.12 -27.83 -11.88
CA GLY A 585 42.76 -28.00 -11.39
C GLY A 585 42.12 -26.78 -10.69
N GLY A 586 42.86 -25.67 -10.58
CA GLY A 586 42.32 -24.39 -10.11
C GLY A 586 41.36 -23.77 -11.13
N ARG A 587 40.63 -22.74 -10.69
CA ARG A 587 39.55 -22.10 -11.46
C ARG A 587 39.66 -20.58 -11.45
N ILE A 588 39.29 -19.94 -12.57
CA ILE A 588 39.02 -18.51 -12.62
C ILE A 588 37.53 -18.29 -12.80
N VAL A 589 36.93 -17.45 -11.94
CA VAL A 589 35.55 -16.96 -12.08
C VAL A 589 35.63 -15.47 -12.40
N SER A 590 35.19 -15.08 -13.60
CA SER A 590 35.09 -13.68 -14.00
C SER A 590 33.61 -13.24 -14.04
N THR A 591 33.32 -12.07 -13.47
CA THR A 591 31.98 -11.45 -13.51
C THR A 591 31.88 -10.34 -14.54
N VAL A 592 32.99 -9.99 -15.20
CA VAL A 592 33.11 -8.81 -16.07
C VAL A 592 33.57 -9.13 -17.51
N ALA A 593 34.16 -10.29 -17.75
CA ALA A 593 34.81 -10.66 -18.98
C ALA A 593 34.20 -11.94 -19.59
N PRO A 594 33.12 -11.86 -20.39
CA PRO A 594 32.51 -13.01 -21.03
C PRO A 594 33.47 -13.70 -22.03
N GLU A 595 34.44 -12.96 -22.57
CA GLU A 595 35.49 -13.46 -23.47
C GLU A 595 36.41 -14.49 -22.80
N ILE A 596 36.38 -14.66 -21.49
CA ILE A 596 37.10 -15.72 -20.77
C ILE A 596 36.83 -17.10 -21.39
N LEU A 597 35.57 -17.35 -21.81
CA LEU A 597 35.18 -18.63 -22.39
C LEU A 597 35.92 -19.01 -23.67
N ALA A 598 36.36 -18.01 -24.43
CA ALA A 598 37.15 -18.20 -25.65
C ALA A 598 38.68 -18.20 -25.38
N GLN A 599 39.12 -17.86 -24.18
CA GLN A 599 40.53 -17.65 -23.82
C GLN A 599 41.07 -18.67 -22.83
N ILE A 600 40.32 -19.73 -22.50
CA ILE A 600 40.74 -20.74 -21.52
C ILE A 600 41.92 -21.55 -22.08
N PRO A 601 43.10 -21.51 -21.45
CA PRO A 601 44.23 -22.32 -21.89
C PRO A 601 43.95 -23.82 -21.66
N ILE A 602 44.58 -24.66 -22.46
CA ILE A 602 44.47 -26.13 -22.35
C ILE A 602 44.85 -26.57 -20.91
N GLY A 603 43.98 -27.35 -20.29
CA GLY A 603 44.18 -27.87 -18.93
C GLY A 603 43.87 -26.87 -17.81
N LYS A 604 43.32 -25.69 -18.12
CA LYS A 604 42.82 -24.71 -17.15
C LYS A 604 41.28 -24.67 -17.12
N ASN A 605 40.69 -24.13 -16.02
CA ASN A 605 39.26 -23.95 -15.86
C ASN A 605 38.92 -22.47 -15.72
N GLY A 606 37.96 -21.98 -16.51
CA GLY A 606 37.46 -20.63 -16.46
C GLY A 606 35.96 -20.59 -16.63
N VAL A 607 35.31 -19.68 -15.91
CA VAL A 607 33.85 -19.52 -15.97
C VAL A 607 33.54 -18.03 -16.03
N TRP A 608 32.66 -17.63 -16.95
CA TRP A 608 31.98 -16.37 -16.85
C TRP A 608 30.70 -16.55 -16.05
N PHE A 609 30.47 -15.68 -15.04
CA PHE A 609 29.40 -15.81 -14.10
C PHE A 609 28.55 -14.53 -14.03
N GLN A 610 27.25 -14.71 -14.04
CA GLN A 610 26.25 -13.69 -13.72
C GLN A 610 25.48 -14.09 -12.49
N MET A 611 25.34 -13.17 -11.54
CA MET A 611 24.55 -13.34 -10.33
C MET A 611 23.06 -13.54 -10.67
N HIS A 612 22.39 -14.40 -9.93
CA HIS A 612 20.94 -14.56 -9.95
C HIS A 612 20.33 -14.25 -8.57
N PRO A 613 19.08 -13.75 -8.53
CA PRO A 613 18.38 -13.56 -7.24
C PRO A 613 18.26 -14.88 -6.49
N ASP A 614 18.55 -14.83 -5.19
CA ASP A 614 18.34 -15.95 -4.27
C ASP A 614 17.98 -15.37 -2.90
N GLN A 615 16.70 -15.51 -2.51
CA GLN A 615 16.16 -14.97 -1.28
C GLN A 615 16.82 -15.59 -0.03
N ALA A 616 17.07 -16.90 -0.05
CA ALA A 616 17.63 -17.61 1.10
C ALA A 616 19.09 -17.20 1.34
N GLN A 617 19.92 -17.19 0.28
CA GLN A 617 21.29 -16.69 0.36
C GLN A 617 21.34 -15.24 0.83
N LEU A 618 20.46 -14.38 0.30
CA LEU A 618 20.41 -12.97 0.70
C LEU A 618 20.05 -12.84 2.17
N ALA A 619 19.08 -13.61 2.68
CA ALA A 619 18.69 -13.59 4.08
C ALA A 619 19.83 -14.04 5.00
N ASP A 620 20.58 -15.09 4.63
CA ASP A 620 21.75 -15.56 5.39
C ASP A 620 22.86 -14.50 5.42
N ILE A 621 23.14 -13.86 4.30
CA ILE A 621 24.12 -12.77 4.21
C ILE A 621 23.70 -11.57 5.07
N VAL A 622 22.43 -11.17 5.00
CA VAL A 622 21.87 -10.07 5.79
C VAL A 622 21.96 -10.39 7.29
N ALA A 623 21.71 -11.63 7.69
CA ALA A 623 21.88 -12.06 9.07
C ALA A 623 23.35 -11.94 9.54
N MET A 624 24.35 -12.22 8.68
CA MET A 624 25.77 -12.00 9.02
C MET A 624 26.08 -10.52 9.18
N VAL A 625 25.53 -9.66 8.31
CA VAL A 625 25.70 -8.20 8.42
C VAL A 625 25.06 -7.67 9.72
N ALA A 626 23.84 -8.12 10.04
CA ALA A 626 23.13 -7.72 11.25
C ALA A 626 23.88 -8.06 12.54
N ARG A 627 24.61 -9.18 12.57
CA ARG A 627 25.49 -9.56 13.70
C ARG A 627 26.83 -8.84 13.73
N GLY A 628 27.15 -8.04 12.70
CA GLY A 628 28.45 -7.38 12.57
C GLY A 628 29.59 -8.30 12.08
N ASP A 629 29.26 -9.51 11.65
CA ASP A 629 30.19 -10.49 11.09
C ASP A 629 30.76 -10.07 9.73
N VAL A 630 29.98 -9.30 8.96
CA VAL A 630 30.31 -8.76 7.66
C VAL A 630 29.99 -7.27 7.63
N LYS A 631 30.93 -6.47 7.17
CA LYS A 631 30.80 -5.00 7.09
C LYS A 631 30.38 -4.59 5.69
N VAL A 632 29.51 -3.59 5.61
CA VAL A 632 29.11 -2.93 4.37
C VAL A 632 29.84 -1.59 4.29
N ASP A 633 30.59 -1.36 3.22
CA ASP A 633 31.37 -0.12 3.06
C ASP A 633 30.73 0.75 1.98
N ILE A 634 30.31 1.96 2.33
CA ILE A 634 29.68 2.93 1.46
C ILE A 634 30.73 3.93 0.97
N ALA A 635 30.95 3.97 -0.32
CA ALA A 635 31.90 4.88 -0.97
C ALA A 635 31.32 6.30 -1.10
N LYS A 636 30.07 6.39 -1.52
CA LYS A 636 29.39 7.65 -1.82
C LYS A 636 27.87 7.44 -1.73
N VAL A 637 27.21 8.38 -1.13
CA VAL A 637 25.75 8.55 -1.24
C VAL A 637 25.49 9.74 -2.15
N ALA A 638 24.65 9.56 -3.15
CA ALA A 638 24.21 10.61 -4.06
C ALA A 638 22.69 10.79 -3.93
N GLU A 639 22.20 12.00 -4.11
CA GLU A 639 20.77 12.24 -4.25
C GLU A 639 20.31 11.91 -5.69
N VAL A 640 19.01 11.67 -5.89
CA VAL A 640 18.43 11.34 -7.22
C VAL A 640 18.86 12.34 -8.30
N ALA A 641 18.92 13.63 -7.98
CA ALA A 641 19.34 14.66 -8.93
C ALA A 641 20.79 14.52 -9.41
N ASP A 642 21.67 13.83 -8.65
CA ASP A 642 23.08 13.60 -8.99
C ASP A 642 23.35 12.15 -9.44
N ALA A 643 22.31 11.38 -9.68
CA ALA A 643 22.42 9.95 -9.96
C ALA A 643 23.21 9.65 -11.26
N ALA A 644 23.06 10.47 -12.30
CA ALA A 644 23.82 10.32 -13.55
C ALA A 644 25.34 10.37 -13.31
N ASN A 645 25.78 11.31 -12.46
CA ASN A 645 27.18 11.42 -12.03
C ASN A 645 27.63 10.26 -11.14
N ALA A 646 26.74 9.75 -10.29
CA ALA A 646 27.03 8.58 -9.47
C ALA A 646 27.26 7.32 -10.32
N ILE A 647 26.44 7.12 -11.36
CA ILE A 647 26.61 6.03 -12.34
C ILE A 647 27.94 6.18 -13.11
N GLU A 648 28.28 7.39 -13.58
CA GLU A 648 29.55 7.66 -14.26
C GLU A 648 30.74 7.45 -13.32
N LYS A 649 30.63 7.87 -12.06
CA LYS A 649 31.68 7.64 -11.07
C LYS A 649 31.90 6.15 -10.79
N ASN A 650 30.87 5.32 -10.88
CA ASN A 650 31.02 3.86 -10.78
C ASN A 650 31.84 3.30 -11.94
N LYS A 651 31.67 3.80 -13.17
CA LYS A 651 32.43 3.42 -14.36
C LYS A 651 33.93 3.72 -14.19
N ILE A 652 34.25 4.89 -13.65
CA ILE A 652 35.64 5.31 -13.37
C ILE A 652 36.21 4.58 -12.14
N GLY A 653 35.33 4.15 -11.24
CA GLY A 653 35.61 3.51 -9.97
C GLY A 653 35.58 4.48 -8.78
N TYR A 654 34.87 4.09 -7.75
CA TYR A 654 34.83 4.83 -6.46
C TYR A 654 36.15 4.71 -5.69
N GLY A 655 36.98 3.75 -6.06
CA GLY A 655 38.19 3.40 -5.34
C GLY A 655 37.94 2.36 -4.24
N ARG A 656 36.96 2.56 -3.36
CA ARG A 656 36.63 1.66 -2.26
C ARG A 656 35.11 1.66 -2.04
N GLY A 657 34.53 0.50 -1.71
CA GLY A 657 33.14 0.36 -1.28
C GLY A 657 32.11 0.51 -2.40
N LYS A 658 30.86 0.76 -2.03
CA LYS A 658 29.67 0.78 -2.88
C LYS A 658 29.09 2.20 -2.99
N GLY A 659 28.70 2.61 -4.20
CA GLY A 659 27.88 3.81 -4.42
C GLY A 659 26.41 3.51 -4.18
N VAL A 660 25.67 4.49 -3.63
CA VAL A 660 24.22 4.39 -3.36
C VAL A 660 23.55 5.69 -3.77
N ILE A 661 22.38 5.59 -4.39
CA ILE A 661 21.48 6.71 -4.68
C ILE A 661 20.38 6.70 -3.59
N ARG A 662 20.17 7.84 -2.95
CA ARG A 662 19.10 8.03 -1.97
C ARG A 662 17.86 8.56 -2.68
N PHE A 663 16.71 7.93 -2.39
CA PHE A 663 15.39 8.39 -2.76
C PHE A 663 14.73 9.07 -1.54
N ALA A 664 13.99 10.17 -1.76
CA ALA A 664 13.41 10.98 -0.68
C ALA A 664 12.17 10.33 -0.07
#